data_762b7421e6c3efd672625b18e2ec45b6
#
_entry.id   762b7421e6c3efd672625b18e2ec45b6
#
_cell.length_a   1.000
_cell.length_b   1.000
_cell.length_c   1.000
_cell.angle_alpha   90.00
_cell.angle_beta   90.00
_cell.angle_gamma   90.00
#
_symmetry.space_group_name_H-M   'P 1'
#
loop_
_entity.id
_entity.type
_entity.pdbx_description
1 polymer ?
#
loop_
_entity_poly.entity_id
_entity_poly.type
_entity_poly.pdbx_seq_one_letter_code
_entity_poly.pdbx_strand_id
1 'polypeptide(L)'
;MAIVKEEFSEAIDTTDSEQQLQIPSELPVLPLRDIVIYPFMIVPLFVSREKSIRAVDEALGENRMILLASQKDLDKEEPTADDLYKVGTAAVIMRMLKLPDGRIRILVQGLARAQIESVDTSGEYLRARVSVMQEILPPERSLEVEALIRNVRASMEKAINLGKNISPEVMAIIANLDDAGRLADLSASNLELKVEDAQSVLDIADTTARLRRVNDLLNKEIEVLTVQQEINTQARADIDRSQREFYLRQQMKAIQSELGEGNELAEEIAQFREKIEAAKLPKIAEEESLRQLKKLERMHPDAAETATLRNWMEIMTELPWSKSSVDNLDLQKAEQVLNEDHYGLEKVKDRIIEALAVRKLKEKPKGPILCLVGPPGVGKTSLGRSIARALDRKFVRLSLGGVHDEAEIRGHRRTYVGAMPGRIIQAVQQAGTNNPLIMLDEIDKVGADFRGDPSSALLEVLDPEQNNSFRDNYLGVTFDLSNVIFMTTANVLDTIQPALRDRMEVIRLAGYTEEEKREIAIRHLLPKQMEENGISPRDLNISKTALTTIIQQYTQEAGLRQLEREIGRISRKVARRIAEGHKGTVRVSLKNLHEFLGAPKVIPEEVLKKDQIGVATGLAWTAVGGDVLFIEALRMKGKGALVLTGQLGEVMRESAQAAYSYAKSQAKELDIAEEDFSNYDLHIHIPEGAIPKDGPSAGITLATAMVSALSMRAVRKDVAMTGEITLRGNVLPVGGVKEKVLAARRARVSTIILPQQNRRDLDEVPKEPFKDIRFVFVENMRQVFREALKEKVLPPVTTGTRPHRMPQAANARPA
;
A
#
# COMPACT_ATOMS: atom_id res chain seq x y z
N MET A 1 -26.23 -13.85 12.56
CA MET A 1 -26.71 -15.20 12.17
C MET A 1 -28.15 -15.50 12.62
N ALA A 2 -28.82 -14.66 13.40
CA ALA A 2 -30.22 -14.87 13.82
C ALA A 2 -31.27 -14.18 12.94
N ILE A 3 -30.93 -13.26 12.06
CA ILE A 3 -31.88 -12.51 11.20
C ILE A 3 -32.10 -13.22 9.83
N VAL A 4 -31.34 -14.25 9.52
CA VAL A 4 -31.45 -15.00 8.25
C VAL A 4 -32.43 -16.19 8.35
N LYS A 5 -32.90 -16.57 9.55
CA LYS A 5 -33.73 -17.75 9.73
C LYS A 5 -35.25 -17.54 9.51
N GLU A 6 -35.74 -16.32 9.54
CA GLU A 6 -37.20 -16.09 9.37
C GLU A 6 -37.64 -15.86 7.90
N GLU A 7 -36.72 -15.55 7.00
CA GLU A 7 -37.06 -15.32 5.57
C GLU A 7 -37.04 -16.58 4.67
N PHE A 8 -36.61 -17.72 5.20
CA PHE A 8 -36.51 -18.98 4.42
C PHE A 8 -37.76 -19.86 4.44
N SER A 9 -38.79 -19.53 5.25
CA SER A 9 -39.96 -20.37 5.43
C SER A 9 -41.11 -20.11 4.44
N GLU A 10 -41.08 -19.02 3.67
CA GLU A 10 -42.20 -18.65 2.77
C GLU A 10 -41.97 -18.98 1.27
N ALA A 11 -40.85 -19.62 0.91
CA ALA A 11 -40.52 -19.86 -0.50
C ALA A 11 -40.66 -21.30 -0.97
N ILE A 12 -41.31 -22.19 -0.19
CA ILE A 12 -41.48 -23.61 -0.56
C ILE A 12 -43.00 -23.95 -0.66
N ASP A 13 -43.76 -23.19 -1.42
CA ASP A 13 -45.07 -23.65 -1.88
C ASP A 13 -45.44 -22.97 -3.22
N THR A 14 -44.87 -23.47 -4.31
CA THR A 14 -45.42 -23.31 -5.63
C THR A 14 -45.01 -24.51 -6.50
N THR A 15 -45.61 -25.64 -6.28
CA THR A 15 -45.88 -26.66 -7.30
C THR A 15 -46.98 -26.14 -8.22
N ASP A 16 -46.76 -26.31 -9.51
CA ASP A 16 -47.62 -26.05 -10.67
C ASP A 16 -47.67 -24.62 -11.23
N SER A 17 -46.71 -24.39 -12.12
CA SER A 17 -47.00 -23.87 -13.48
C SER A 17 -45.69 -23.96 -14.32
N GLU A 18 -45.61 -24.93 -15.21
CA GLU A 18 -44.67 -24.97 -16.32
C GLU A 18 -44.97 -23.81 -17.29
N GLN A 19 -44.59 -22.61 -16.94
CA GLN A 19 -44.33 -21.59 -17.94
C GLN A 19 -42.90 -21.84 -18.44
N GLN A 20 -42.75 -22.40 -19.63
CA GLN A 20 -41.50 -22.45 -20.39
C GLN A 20 -40.97 -21.03 -20.48
N LEU A 21 -40.12 -20.62 -19.55
CA LEU A 21 -39.33 -19.41 -19.64
C LEU A 21 -38.43 -19.55 -20.89
N GLN A 22 -38.81 -18.87 -21.98
CA GLN A 22 -37.99 -18.84 -23.21
C GLN A 22 -36.70 -18.05 -22.91
N ILE A 23 -35.59 -18.77 -22.85
CA ILE A 23 -34.27 -18.15 -22.70
C ILE A 23 -33.93 -17.46 -24.01
N PRO A 24 -33.64 -16.15 -24.02
CA PRO A 24 -33.24 -15.43 -25.23
C PRO A 24 -31.95 -16.00 -25.84
N SER A 25 -31.81 -15.85 -27.15
CA SER A 25 -30.60 -16.27 -27.87
C SER A 25 -29.40 -15.38 -27.61
N GLU A 26 -29.58 -14.19 -27.03
CA GLU A 26 -28.53 -13.27 -26.61
C GLU A 26 -28.74 -12.87 -25.15
N LEU A 27 -27.68 -12.97 -24.34
CA LEU A 27 -27.72 -12.66 -22.90
C LEU A 27 -26.49 -11.80 -22.50
N PRO A 28 -26.67 -10.85 -21.59
CA PRO A 28 -25.55 -10.24 -20.91
C PRO A 28 -24.73 -11.28 -20.14
N VAL A 29 -23.39 -11.15 -20.13
CA VAL A 29 -22.50 -12.12 -19.48
C VAL A 29 -21.96 -11.56 -18.17
N LEU A 30 -22.04 -12.37 -17.12
CA LEU A 30 -21.37 -12.14 -15.84
C LEU A 30 -20.23 -13.15 -15.67
N PRO A 31 -18.97 -12.74 -15.84
CA PRO A 31 -17.82 -13.60 -15.61
C PRO A 31 -17.63 -13.90 -14.11
N LEU A 32 -17.55 -15.19 -13.77
CA LEU A 32 -17.32 -15.68 -12.41
C LEU A 32 -15.87 -16.14 -12.25
N ARG A 33 -15.23 -15.83 -11.10
CA ARG A 33 -13.81 -16.17 -10.87
C ARG A 33 -13.61 -17.58 -10.31
N ASP A 34 -14.25 -17.85 -9.22
CA ASP A 34 -13.94 -18.98 -8.31
C ASP A 34 -15.11 -19.93 -8.08
N ILE A 35 -16.20 -19.74 -8.80
CA ILE A 35 -17.40 -20.55 -8.65
C ILE A 35 -18.00 -20.93 -10.00
N VAL A 36 -18.55 -22.15 -10.08
CA VAL A 36 -19.40 -22.62 -11.17
C VAL A 36 -20.82 -22.77 -10.63
N ILE A 37 -21.78 -22.23 -11.34
CA ILE A 37 -23.19 -22.27 -10.93
C ILE A 37 -23.94 -23.26 -11.83
N TYR A 38 -24.60 -24.22 -11.21
CA TYR A 38 -25.39 -25.21 -11.92
C TYR A 38 -26.87 -24.78 -12.03
N PRO A 39 -27.66 -25.37 -12.95
CA PRO A 39 -29.08 -25.15 -12.98
C PRO A 39 -29.74 -25.45 -11.62
N PHE A 40 -30.78 -24.71 -11.30
CA PHE A 40 -31.56 -24.75 -10.05
C PHE A 40 -30.84 -24.29 -8.79
N MET A 41 -29.57 -23.94 -8.85
CA MET A 41 -28.89 -23.33 -7.72
C MET A 41 -29.32 -21.87 -7.50
N ILE A 42 -29.51 -21.51 -6.23
CA ILE A 42 -29.74 -20.13 -5.80
C ILE A 42 -28.52 -19.66 -5.04
N VAL A 43 -27.82 -18.65 -5.58
CA VAL A 43 -26.53 -18.21 -5.03
C VAL A 43 -26.47 -16.68 -4.96
N PRO A 44 -26.04 -16.11 -3.82
CA PRO A 44 -25.71 -14.69 -3.73
C PRO A 44 -24.35 -14.41 -4.35
N LEU A 45 -24.26 -13.46 -5.28
CA LEU A 45 -23.04 -13.04 -5.93
C LEU A 45 -22.74 -11.58 -5.63
N PHE A 46 -21.47 -11.26 -5.42
CA PHE A 46 -20.97 -9.90 -5.29
C PHE A 46 -20.36 -9.46 -6.63
N VAL A 47 -20.88 -8.37 -7.16
CA VAL A 47 -20.43 -7.80 -8.43
C VAL A 47 -19.75 -6.46 -8.16
N SER A 48 -18.48 -6.35 -8.55
CA SER A 48 -17.64 -5.16 -8.30
C SER A 48 -17.05 -4.56 -9.58
N ARG A 49 -16.98 -5.34 -10.67
CA ARG A 49 -16.40 -4.87 -11.93
C ARG A 49 -17.40 -3.99 -12.68
N GLU A 50 -16.97 -2.88 -13.22
CA GLU A 50 -17.85 -1.92 -13.91
C GLU A 50 -18.63 -2.54 -15.09
N LYS A 51 -17.95 -3.31 -15.94
CA LYS A 51 -18.61 -4.02 -17.06
C LYS A 51 -19.62 -5.05 -16.58
N SER A 52 -19.34 -5.72 -15.46
CA SER A 52 -20.27 -6.69 -14.85
C SER A 52 -21.47 -6.01 -14.20
N ILE A 53 -21.29 -4.84 -13.61
CA ILE A 53 -22.37 -4.02 -13.06
C ILE A 53 -23.31 -3.57 -14.17
N ARG A 54 -22.76 -3.10 -15.29
CA ARG A 54 -23.56 -2.72 -16.48
C ARG A 54 -24.31 -3.91 -17.07
N ALA A 55 -23.70 -5.08 -17.13
CA ALA A 55 -24.36 -6.30 -17.58
C ALA A 55 -25.56 -6.68 -16.69
N VAL A 56 -25.42 -6.50 -15.37
CA VAL A 56 -26.51 -6.74 -14.41
C VAL A 56 -27.62 -5.68 -14.55
N ASP A 57 -27.27 -4.40 -14.67
CA ASP A 57 -28.24 -3.33 -14.85
C ASP A 57 -29.03 -3.51 -16.17
N GLU A 58 -28.39 -3.92 -17.25
CA GLU A 58 -29.05 -4.25 -18.53
C GLU A 58 -29.98 -5.45 -18.40
N ALA A 59 -29.49 -6.54 -17.80
CA ALA A 59 -30.32 -7.72 -17.55
C ALA A 59 -31.58 -7.38 -16.77
N LEU A 60 -31.50 -6.49 -15.78
CA LEU A 60 -32.64 -6.04 -14.99
C LEU A 60 -33.61 -5.14 -15.76
N GLY A 61 -33.10 -4.38 -16.73
CA GLY A 61 -33.91 -3.53 -17.63
C GLY A 61 -34.72 -4.32 -18.67
N GLU A 62 -34.26 -5.51 -19.05
CA GLU A 62 -34.91 -6.38 -20.06
C GLU A 62 -35.78 -7.44 -19.37
N ASN A 63 -35.25 -8.63 -19.20
CA ASN A 63 -35.98 -9.83 -18.79
C ASN A 63 -35.42 -10.47 -17.49
N ARG A 64 -34.47 -9.80 -16.82
CA ARG A 64 -33.72 -10.26 -15.64
C ARG A 64 -32.87 -11.51 -15.88
N MET A 65 -32.65 -11.90 -17.12
CA MET A 65 -31.85 -13.07 -17.47
C MET A 65 -30.41 -12.64 -17.74
N ILE A 66 -29.46 -13.43 -17.23
CA ILE A 66 -28.03 -13.20 -17.36
C ILE A 66 -27.32 -14.53 -17.57
N LEU A 67 -26.24 -14.52 -18.34
CA LEU A 67 -25.39 -15.69 -18.50
C LEU A 67 -24.26 -15.66 -17.47
N LEU A 68 -24.16 -16.69 -16.68
CA LEU A 68 -23.09 -16.91 -15.73
C LEU A 68 -22.03 -17.81 -16.35
N ALA A 69 -20.83 -17.30 -16.58
CA ALA A 69 -19.72 -18.05 -17.20
C ALA A 69 -18.45 -17.95 -16.37
N SER A 70 -17.86 -19.09 -16.04
CA SER A 70 -16.64 -19.12 -15.23
C SER A 70 -15.40 -18.76 -16.06
N GLN A 71 -14.41 -18.10 -15.43
CA GLN A 71 -13.13 -17.78 -16.04
C GLN A 71 -12.16 -18.95 -15.95
N LYS A 72 -11.31 -19.12 -16.97
CA LYS A 72 -10.21 -20.09 -16.98
C LYS A 72 -9.04 -19.63 -16.14
N ASP A 73 -8.75 -18.31 -16.17
CA ASP A 73 -7.67 -17.68 -15.43
C ASP A 73 -8.25 -16.81 -14.31
N LEU A 74 -7.99 -17.19 -13.07
CA LEU A 74 -8.53 -16.53 -11.86
C LEU A 74 -7.94 -15.13 -11.64
N ASP A 75 -6.72 -14.86 -12.13
CA ASP A 75 -5.98 -13.64 -11.86
C ASP A 75 -6.32 -12.50 -12.84
N LYS A 76 -7.03 -12.81 -13.92
CA LYS A 76 -7.35 -11.84 -14.96
C LYS A 76 -8.53 -10.94 -14.56
N GLU A 77 -8.27 -9.65 -14.41
CA GLU A 77 -9.31 -8.70 -13.99
C GLU A 77 -10.36 -8.43 -15.04
N GLU A 78 -9.97 -8.29 -16.32
CA GLU A 78 -10.86 -8.11 -17.47
C GLU A 78 -10.79 -9.32 -18.42
N PRO A 79 -11.67 -10.31 -18.26
CA PRO A 79 -11.68 -11.48 -19.14
C PRO A 79 -12.20 -11.12 -20.52
N THR A 80 -11.55 -11.71 -21.53
CA THR A 80 -11.98 -11.71 -22.93
C THR A 80 -12.81 -12.95 -23.24
N ALA A 81 -13.32 -13.06 -24.47
CA ALA A 81 -14.09 -14.23 -24.92
C ALA A 81 -13.31 -15.56 -24.74
N ASP A 82 -12.00 -15.56 -24.98
CA ASP A 82 -11.14 -16.75 -24.91
C ASP A 82 -10.86 -17.18 -23.46
N ASP A 83 -11.01 -16.29 -22.52
CA ASP A 83 -10.78 -16.52 -21.10
C ASP A 83 -11.98 -17.17 -20.40
N LEU A 84 -13.14 -17.25 -21.06
CA LEU A 84 -14.33 -17.88 -20.53
C LEU A 84 -14.44 -19.35 -20.97
N TYR A 85 -15.07 -20.16 -20.12
CA TYR A 85 -15.47 -21.49 -20.51
C TYR A 85 -16.60 -21.41 -21.51
N LYS A 86 -16.69 -22.42 -22.41
CA LYS A 86 -17.67 -22.44 -23.51
C LYS A 86 -19.09 -22.77 -23.07
N VAL A 87 -19.27 -23.36 -21.92
CA VAL A 87 -20.55 -23.65 -21.31
C VAL A 87 -20.72 -22.83 -20.06
N GLY A 88 -21.82 -22.13 -19.98
CA GLY A 88 -22.25 -21.39 -18.81
C GLY A 88 -23.66 -21.76 -18.38
N THR A 89 -24.17 -21.06 -17.39
CA THR A 89 -25.55 -21.24 -16.91
C THR A 89 -26.37 -19.97 -17.18
N ALA A 90 -27.44 -20.09 -17.95
CA ALA A 90 -28.42 -19.03 -18.03
C ALA A 90 -29.15 -18.94 -16.70
N ALA A 91 -29.22 -17.77 -16.13
CA ALA A 91 -29.79 -17.55 -14.80
C ALA A 91 -30.73 -16.35 -14.79
N VAL A 92 -31.62 -16.31 -13.82
CA VAL A 92 -32.50 -15.16 -13.55
C VAL A 92 -32.02 -14.43 -12.30
N ILE A 93 -32.02 -13.11 -12.34
CA ILE A 93 -31.73 -12.27 -11.18
C ILE A 93 -33.02 -12.10 -10.37
N MET A 94 -33.08 -12.77 -9.22
CA MET A 94 -34.22 -12.73 -8.32
C MET A 94 -34.28 -11.45 -7.52
N ARG A 95 -33.16 -11.00 -6.96
CA ARG A 95 -33.07 -9.80 -6.11
C ARG A 95 -31.72 -9.11 -6.33
N MET A 96 -31.71 -7.77 -6.23
CA MET A 96 -30.49 -6.97 -6.27
C MET A 96 -30.49 -6.00 -5.08
N LEU A 97 -29.31 -5.79 -4.49
CA LEU A 97 -29.04 -4.82 -3.46
C LEU A 97 -27.79 -4.02 -3.85
N LYS A 98 -27.94 -2.69 -3.99
CA LYS A 98 -26.78 -1.78 -4.18
C LYS A 98 -26.18 -1.46 -2.81
N LEU A 99 -24.87 -1.66 -2.66
CA LEU A 99 -24.12 -1.37 -1.44
C LEU A 99 -23.57 0.07 -1.47
N PRO A 100 -23.34 0.71 -0.32
CA PRO A 100 -22.84 2.09 -0.26
C PRO A 100 -21.44 2.29 -0.88
N ASP A 101 -20.66 1.21 -1.01
CA ASP A 101 -19.31 1.19 -1.60
C ASP A 101 -19.31 1.01 -3.13
N GLY A 102 -20.47 1.12 -3.78
CA GLY A 102 -20.64 0.97 -5.23
C GLY A 102 -20.69 -0.47 -5.73
N ARG A 103 -20.47 -1.49 -4.87
CA ARG A 103 -20.65 -2.90 -5.23
C ARG A 103 -22.14 -3.26 -5.26
N ILE A 104 -22.47 -4.28 -6.05
CA ILE A 104 -23.84 -4.80 -6.14
C ILE A 104 -23.84 -6.23 -5.60
N ARG A 105 -24.81 -6.56 -4.76
CA ARG A 105 -25.10 -7.93 -4.36
C ARG A 105 -26.35 -8.38 -5.09
N ILE A 106 -26.25 -9.46 -5.88
CA ILE A 106 -27.38 -10.06 -6.59
C ILE A 106 -27.63 -11.47 -6.07
N LEU A 107 -28.89 -11.86 -6.03
CA LEU A 107 -29.30 -13.23 -5.81
C LEU A 107 -29.75 -13.79 -7.15
N VAL A 108 -29.06 -14.81 -7.63
CA VAL A 108 -29.30 -15.43 -8.94
C VAL A 108 -29.79 -16.86 -8.78
N GLN A 109 -30.68 -17.28 -9.66
CA GLN A 109 -31.12 -18.67 -9.79
C GLN A 109 -30.74 -19.18 -11.17
N GLY A 110 -29.95 -20.27 -11.23
CA GLY A 110 -29.63 -20.96 -12.48
C GLY A 110 -30.89 -21.59 -13.08
N LEU A 111 -31.07 -21.45 -14.39
CA LEU A 111 -32.21 -21.97 -15.12
C LEU A 111 -31.81 -23.18 -15.98
N ALA A 112 -30.85 -23.02 -16.87
CA ALA A 112 -30.43 -24.06 -17.81
C ALA A 112 -28.96 -23.88 -18.21
N ARG A 113 -28.34 -24.96 -18.69
CA ARG A 113 -27.03 -24.91 -19.34
C ARG A 113 -27.14 -24.21 -20.67
N ALA A 114 -26.20 -23.34 -20.96
CA ALA A 114 -26.14 -22.61 -22.20
C ALA A 114 -24.73 -22.70 -22.80
N GLN A 115 -24.66 -23.12 -24.04
CA GLN A 115 -23.43 -23.12 -24.83
C GLN A 115 -23.23 -21.75 -25.43
N ILE A 116 -22.04 -21.20 -25.25
CA ILE A 116 -21.63 -19.90 -25.78
C ILE A 116 -21.16 -20.11 -27.23
N GLU A 117 -21.86 -19.51 -28.16
CA GLU A 117 -21.51 -19.54 -29.59
C GLU A 117 -20.53 -18.42 -29.96
N SER A 118 -20.80 -17.23 -29.47
CA SER A 118 -19.95 -16.06 -29.67
C SER A 118 -20.13 -15.08 -28.52
N VAL A 119 -19.07 -14.32 -28.21
CA VAL A 119 -19.11 -13.24 -27.21
C VAL A 119 -18.75 -11.95 -27.91
N ASP A 120 -19.63 -10.97 -27.82
CA ASP A 120 -19.35 -9.59 -28.25
C ASP A 120 -18.72 -8.81 -27.10
N THR A 121 -17.52 -8.30 -27.36
CA THR A 121 -16.72 -7.51 -26.44
C THR A 121 -16.65 -6.02 -26.82
N SER A 122 -17.30 -5.63 -27.92
CA SER A 122 -17.26 -4.27 -28.47
C SER A 122 -18.13 -3.26 -27.69
N GLY A 123 -19.09 -3.74 -26.92
CA GLY A 123 -20.02 -2.93 -26.14
C GLY A 123 -19.50 -2.52 -24.74
N GLU A 124 -20.33 -1.82 -23.99
CA GLU A 124 -20.02 -1.40 -22.63
C GLU A 124 -19.99 -2.55 -21.62
N TYR A 125 -20.51 -3.71 -21.98
CA TYR A 125 -20.51 -4.98 -21.22
C TYR A 125 -20.40 -6.16 -22.17
N LEU A 126 -20.10 -7.35 -21.64
CA LEU A 126 -20.01 -8.58 -22.43
C LEU A 126 -21.41 -9.10 -22.75
N ARG A 127 -21.70 -9.36 -24.03
CA ARG A 127 -22.93 -10.00 -24.49
C ARG A 127 -22.58 -11.28 -25.22
N ALA A 128 -23.26 -12.37 -24.90
CA ALA A 128 -23.05 -13.66 -25.56
C ALA A 128 -24.27 -14.09 -26.31
N ARG A 129 -24.03 -14.64 -27.51
CA ARG A 129 -25.03 -15.46 -28.20
C ARG A 129 -24.93 -16.87 -27.68
N VAL A 130 -26.07 -17.40 -27.24
CA VAL A 130 -26.13 -18.67 -26.54
C VAL A 130 -27.19 -19.58 -27.17
N SER A 131 -26.91 -20.88 -27.12
CA SER A 131 -27.90 -21.93 -27.40
C SER A 131 -28.10 -22.77 -26.13
N VAL A 132 -29.34 -23.04 -25.78
CA VAL A 132 -29.67 -23.88 -24.62
C VAL A 132 -29.24 -25.30 -24.90
N MET A 133 -28.42 -25.88 -24.03
CA MET A 133 -28.04 -27.29 -24.14
C MET A 133 -29.20 -28.16 -23.72
N GLN A 134 -29.69 -29.01 -24.70
CA GLN A 134 -30.68 -30.02 -24.36
C GLN A 134 -30.02 -31.14 -23.56
N GLU A 135 -30.61 -31.46 -22.43
CA GLU A 135 -30.14 -32.58 -21.61
C GLU A 135 -30.49 -33.92 -22.31
N ILE A 136 -29.51 -34.80 -22.40
CA ILE A 136 -29.70 -36.16 -22.87
C ILE A 136 -30.13 -37.02 -21.68
N LEU A 137 -31.43 -37.32 -21.65
CA LEU A 137 -32.02 -38.12 -20.58
C LEU A 137 -31.74 -39.61 -20.78
N PRO A 138 -31.53 -40.38 -19.71
CA PRO A 138 -31.36 -41.81 -19.81
C PRO A 138 -32.65 -42.48 -20.28
N PRO A 139 -32.56 -43.63 -20.96
CA PRO A 139 -33.75 -44.42 -21.28
C PRO A 139 -34.49 -44.81 -20.00
N GLU A 140 -35.85 -44.82 -20.07
CA GLU A 140 -36.70 -45.18 -18.94
C GLU A 140 -36.26 -46.53 -18.31
N ARG A 141 -35.94 -46.55 -17.00
CA ARG A 141 -35.51 -47.71 -16.17
C ARG A 141 -34.10 -48.26 -16.48
N SER A 142 -33.13 -47.41 -16.68
CA SER A 142 -31.76 -47.91 -16.76
C SER A 142 -31.26 -48.34 -15.36
N LEU A 143 -30.97 -49.65 -15.21
CA LEU A 143 -30.37 -50.20 -13.99
C LEU A 143 -29.03 -49.54 -13.63
N GLU A 144 -28.30 -49.08 -14.65
CA GLU A 144 -27.03 -48.37 -14.46
C GLU A 144 -27.24 -47.02 -13.76
N VAL A 145 -28.22 -46.25 -14.19
CA VAL A 145 -28.55 -44.95 -13.61
C VAL A 145 -29.01 -45.09 -12.15
N GLU A 146 -29.85 -46.08 -11.88
CA GLU A 146 -30.31 -46.38 -10.53
C GLU A 146 -29.14 -46.77 -9.61
N ALA A 147 -28.20 -47.57 -10.12
CA ALA A 147 -26.99 -47.94 -9.36
C ALA A 147 -26.09 -46.72 -9.08
N LEU A 148 -25.90 -45.82 -10.06
CA LEU A 148 -25.13 -44.59 -9.88
C LEU A 148 -25.81 -43.65 -8.90
N ILE A 149 -27.13 -43.46 -8.92
CA ILE A 149 -27.88 -42.67 -7.96
C ILE A 149 -27.65 -43.19 -6.52
N ARG A 150 -27.75 -44.51 -6.35
CA ARG A 150 -27.53 -45.15 -5.04
C ARG A 150 -26.05 -44.95 -4.59
N ASN A 151 -25.09 -45.10 -5.49
CA ASN A 151 -23.68 -44.91 -5.21
C ASN A 151 -23.36 -43.48 -4.81
N VAL A 152 -23.87 -42.47 -5.53
CA VAL A 152 -23.69 -41.08 -5.22
C VAL A 152 -24.28 -40.73 -3.84
N ARG A 153 -25.49 -41.20 -3.53
CA ARG A 153 -26.14 -41.02 -2.23
C ARG A 153 -25.29 -41.64 -1.09
N ALA A 154 -24.83 -42.87 -1.28
CA ALA A 154 -24.01 -43.57 -0.29
C ALA A 154 -22.64 -42.89 -0.12
N SER A 155 -22.03 -42.40 -1.19
CA SER A 155 -20.76 -41.68 -1.16
C SER A 155 -20.88 -40.32 -0.48
N MET A 156 -21.99 -39.59 -0.70
CA MET A 156 -22.28 -38.35 0.01
C MET A 156 -22.44 -38.57 1.52
N GLU A 157 -23.17 -39.61 1.92
CA GLU A 157 -23.31 -39.98 3.32
C GLU A 157 -21.97 -40.39 3.95
N LYS A 158 -21.13 -41.12 3.20
CA LYS A 158 -19.78 -41.49 3.62
C LYS A 158 -18.88 -40.27 3.80
N ALA A 159 -18.97 -39.30 2.90
CA ALA A 159 -18.20 -38.06 2.98
C ALA A 159 -18.57 -37.25 4.25
N ILE A 160 -19.83 -37.19 4.63
CA ILE A 160 -20.30 -36.57 5.89
C ILE A 160 -19.73 -37.31 7.10
N ASN A 161 -19.78 -38.63 7.10
CA ASN A 161 -19.27 -39.45 8.21
C ASN A 161 -17.74 -39.28 8.38
N LEU A 162 -17.03 -38.89 7.29
CA LEU A 162 -15.60 -38.55 7.29
C LEU A 162 -15.31 -37.09 7.66
N GLY A 163 -16.35 -36.29 7.91
CA GLY A 163 -16.22 -34.91 8.41
C GLY A 163 -16.50 -33.81 7.38
N LYS A 164 -17.02 -34.11 6.20
CA LYS A 164 -17.47 -33.09 5.25
C LYS A 164 -18.71 -32.37 5.79
N ASN A 165 -18.65 -31.05 5.81
CA ASN A 165 -19.72 -30.21 6.34
C ASN A 165 -20.82 -29.97 5.30
N ILE A 166 -21.80 -30.83 5.24
CA ILE A 166 -23.00 -30.72 4.35
C ILE A 166 -24.22 -30.58 5.24
N SER A 167 -25.11 -29.64 4.92
CA SER A 167 -26.26 -29.38 5.78
C SER A 167 -27.26 -30.56 5.73
N PRO A 168 -27.93 -30.88 6.87
CA PRO A 168 -28.93 -31.96 6.93
C PRO A 168 -30.08 -31.75 5.94
N GLU A 169 -30.44 -30.50 5.65
CA GLU A 169 -31.50 -30.17 4.68
C GLU A 169 -31.10 -30.58 3.26
N VAL A 170 -29.85 -30.33 2.85
CA VAL A 170 -29.31 -30.76 1.53
C VAL A 170 -29.28 -32.26 1.42
N MET A 171 -28.90 -32.97 2.50
CA MET A 171 -28.94 -34.45 2.52
C MET A 171 -30.36 -35.00 2.38
N ALA A 172 -31.34 -34.38 3.03
CA ALA A 172 -32.75 -34.79 2.90
C ALA A 172 -33.25 -34.59 1.45
N ILE A 173 -32.80 -33.56 0.75
CA ILE A 173 -33.11 -33.34 -0.67
C ILE A 173 -32.41 -34.43 -1.51
N ILE A 174 -31.13 -34.67 -1.35
CA ILE A 174 -30.35 -35.70 -2.07
C ILE A 174 -30.96 -37.09 -1.92
N ALA A 175 -31.43 -37.43 -0.71
CA ALA A 175 -32.06 -38.74 -0.43
C ALA A 175 -33.33 -38.98 -1.22
N ASN A 176 -34.09 -37.90 -1.50
CA ASN A 176 -35.41 -37.99 -2.17
C ASN A 176 -35.41 -37.58 -3.64
N LEU A 177 -34.23 -37.16 -4.20
CA LEU A 177 -34.14 -36.66 -5.58
C LEU A 177 -33.83 -37.79 -6.57
N ASP A 178 -34.81 -38.23 -7.35
CA ASP A 178 -34.68 -39.33 -8.32
C ASP A 178 -34.18 -38.88 -9.71
N ASP A 179 -34.11 -37.59 -9.97
CA ASP A 179 -33.59 -37.06 -11.22
C ASP A 179 -32.07 -37.12 -11.19
N ALA A 180 -31.47 -37.88 -12.13
CA ALA A 180 -30.02 -38.10 -12.20
C ALA A 180 -29.23 -36.81 -12.47
N GLY A 181 -29.78 -35.92 -13.32
CA GLY A 181 -29.16 -34.65 -13.69
C GLY A 181 -29.12 -33.69 -12.52
N ARG A 182 -30.26 -33.48 -11.85
CA ARG A 182 -30.38 -32.64 -10.67
C ARG A 182 -29.59 -33.19 -9.48
N LEU A 183 -29.54 -34.51 -9.30
CA LEU A 183 -28.74 -35.14 -8.26
C LEU A 183 -27.25 -34.89 -8.48
N ALA A 184 -26.77 -34.99 -9.72
CA ALA A 184 -25.39 -34.72 -10.06
C ALA A 184 -25.04 -33.24 -9.76
N ASP A 185 -25.85 -32.29 -10.19
CA ASP A 185 -25.65 -30.87 -10.03
C ASP A 185 -25.67 -30.47 -8.54
N LEU A 186 -26.64 -30.98 -7.77
CA LEU A 186 -26.73 -30.70 -6.32
C LEU A 186 -25.57 -31.33 -5.54
N SER A 187 -25.13 -32.54 -5.94
CA SER A 187 -23.96 -33.16 -5.29
C SER A 187 -22.70 -32.41 -5.61
N ALA A 188 -22.46 -32.04 -6.86
CA ALA A 188 -21.27 -31.26 -7.28
C ALA A 188 -21.18 -29.90 -6.59
N SER A 189 -22.31 -29.22 -6.40
CA SER A 189 -22.36 -27.91 -5.75
C SER A 189 -21.95 -27.92 -4.25
N ASN A 190 -22.02 -29.10 -3.61
CA ASN A 190 -21.68 -29.27 -2.20
C ASN A 190 -20.30 -29.92 -1.96
N LEU A 191 -19.50 -30.13 -3.03
CA LEU A 191 -18.18 -30.77 -2.93
C LEU A 191 -16.99 -29.80 -2.82
N GLU A 192 -17.21 -28.47 -2.93
CA GLU A 192 -16.12 -27.47 -2.93
C GLU A 192 -15.04 -27.81 -3.98
N LEU A 193 -15.46 -28.15 -5.17
CA LEU A 193 -14.58 -28.53 -6.27
C LEU A 193 -13.77 -27.33 -6.79
N LYS A 194 -12.58 -27.59 -7.33
CA LYS A 194 -11.87 -26.60 -8.14
C LYS A 194 -12.69 -26.24 -9.37
N VAL A 195 -12.54 -25.01 -9.86
CA VAL A 195 -13.30 -24.51 -11.02
C VAL A 195 -13.22 -25.44 -12.21
N GLU A 196 -12.05 -25.99 -12.49
CA GLU A 196 -11.84 -26.94 -13.60
C GLU A 196 -12.69 -28.22 -13.45
N ASP A 197 -12.69 -28.82 -12.25
CA ASP A 197 -13.46 -30.02 -11.97
C ASP A 197 -14.97 -29.72 -11.95
N ALA A 198 -15.39 -28.60 -11.34
CA ALA A 198 -16.77 -28.15 -11.33
C ALA A 198 -17.28 -27.85 -12.76
N GLN A 199 -16.46 -27.19 -13.59
CA GLN A 199 -16.79 -26.91 -14.97
C GLN A 199 -16.91 -28.20 -15.79
N SER A 200 -16.06 -29.21 -15.55
CA SER A 200 -16.15 -30.50 -16.20
C SER A 200 -17.50 -31.20 -15.99
N VAL A 201 -18.18 -30.93 -14.89
CA VAL A 201 -19.54 -31.42 -14.61
C VAL A 201 -20.59 -30.59 -15.36
N LEU A 202 -20.39 -29.25 -15.44
CA LEU A 202 -21.31 -28.36 -16.14
C LEU A 202 -21.32 -28.61 -17.64
N ASP A 203 -20.16 -28.95 -18.23
CA ASP A 203 -19.97 -29.18 -19.67
C ASP A 203 -20.72 -30.45 -20.20
N ILE A 204 -21.10 -31.39 -19.32
CA ILE A 204 -21.67 -32.64 -19.69
C ILE A 204 -23.20 -32.52 -19.85
N ALA A 205 -23.69 -32.69 -21.11
CA ALA A 205 -25.13 -32.70 -21.42
C ALA A 205 -25.82 -34.02 -21.07
N ASP A 206 -25.12 -35.16 -21.17
CA ASP A 206 -25.64 -36.49 -20.80
C ASP A 206 -25.70 -36.62 -19.28
N THR A 207 -26.93 -36.76 -18.74
CA THR A 207 -27.16 -36.83 -17.30
C THR A 207 -26.54 -38.06 -16.66
N THR A 208 -26.39 -39.16 -17.36
CA THR A 208 -25.74 -40.40 -16.89
C THR A 208 -24.23 -40.21 -16.79
N ALA A 209 -23.63 -39.66 -17.84
CA ALA A 209 -22.21 -39.38 -17.87
C ALA A 209 -21.81 -38.31 -16.81
N ARG A 210 -22.70 -37.32 -16.59
CA ARG A 210 -22.55 -36.30 -15.55
C ARG A 210 -22.57 -36.92 -14.16
N LEU A 211 -23.54 -37.78 -13.88
CA LEU A 211 -23.66 -38.47 -12.59
C LEU A 211 -22.44 -39.38 -12.32
N ARG A 212 -21.92 -40.05 -13.38
CA ARG A 212 -20.68 -40.84 -13.30
C ARG A 212 -19.50 -39.93 -12.95
N ARG A 213 -19.36 -38.80 -13.64
CA ARG A 213 -18.29 -37.83 -13.35
C ARG A 213 -18.32 -37.34 -11.89
N VAL A 214 -19.49 -37.01 -11.38
CA VAL A 214 -19.69 -36.63 -9.99
C VAL A 214 -19.33 -37.75 -9.03
N ASN A 215 -19.71 -39.00 -9.35
CA ASN A 215 -19.34 -40.15 -8.55
C ASN A 215 -17.80 -40.35 -8.46
N ASP A 216 -17.11 -40.15 -9.56
CA ASP A 216 -15.64 -40.22 -9.58
C ASP A 216 -14.98 -39.11 -8.72
N LEU A 217 -15.50 -37.90 -8.83
CA LEU A 217 -15.03 -36.77 -7.97
C LEU A 217 -15.31 -37.00 -6.48
N LEU A 218 -16.47 -37.55 -6.15
CA LEU A 218 -16.85 -37.95 -4.80
C LEU A 218 -15.91 -39.03 -4.22
N ASN A 219 -15.60 -40.05 -5.02
CA ASN A 219 -14.69 -41.10 -4.59
C ASN A 219 -13.29 -40.56 -4.30
N LYS A 220 -12.80 -39.65 -5.15
CA LYS A 220 -11.52 -38.96 -4.92
C LYS A 220 -11.54 -38.12 -3.62
N GLU A 221 -12.62 -37.41 -3.37
CA GLU A 221 -12.80 -36.62 -2.15
C GLU A 221 -12.83 -37.53 -0.89
N ILE A 222 -13.53 -38.67 -0.98
CA ILE A 222 -13.58 -39.66 0.10
C ILE A 222 -12.20 -40.24 0.40
N GLU A 223 -11.37 -40.50 -0.61
CA GLU A 223 -9.98 -40.95 -0.42
C GLU A 223 -9.18 -39.92 0.36
N VAL A 224 -9.28 -38.63 -0.02
CA VAL A 224 -8.60 -37.54 0.68
C VAL A 224 -9.08 -37.44 2.14
N LEU A 225 -10.39 -37.44 2.39
CA LEU A 225 -10.96 -37.39 3.73
C LEU A 225 -10.57 -38.60 4.59
N THR A 226 -10.45 -39.79 3.99
CA THR A 226 -10.02 -41.00 4.69
C THR A 226 -8.58 -40.87 5.18
N VAL A 227 -7.67 -40.43 4.31
CA VAL A 227 -6.27 -40.17 4.67
C VAL A 227 -6.18 -39.09 5.75
N GLN A 228 -6.98 -38.05 5.66
CA GLN A 228 -7.03 -37.00 6.67
C GLN A 228 -7.53 -37.51 8.02
N GLN A 229 -8.51 -38.42 8.04
CA GLN A 229 -8.97 -39.07 9.25
C GLN A 229 -7.94 -40.02 9.84
N GLU A 230 -7.20 -40.77 9.01
CA GLU A 230 -6.08 -41.62 9.48
C GLU A 230 -4.98 -40.79 10.13
N ILE A 231 -4.60 -39.66 9.52
CA ILE A 231 -3.62 -38.71 10.10
C ILE A 231 -4.12 -38.17 11.45
N ASN A 232 -5.39 -37.77 11.52
CA ASN A 232 -5.99 -37.27 12.76
C ASN A 232 -6.09 -38.35 13.85
N THR A 233 -6.40 -39.60 13.47
CA THR A 233 -6.45 -40.73 14.43
C THR A 233 -5.04 -41.07 14.93
N GLN A 234 -4.05 -41.00 14.05
CA GLN A 234 -2.65 -41.26 14.42
C GLN A 234 -2.12 -40.15 15.34
N ALA A 235 -2.46 -38.90 15.06
CA ALA A 235 -2.14 -37.75 15.93
C ALA A 235 -2.82 -37.86 17.29
N ARG A 236 -4.08 -38.37 17.37
CA ARG A 236 -4.77 -38.62 18.64
C ARG A 236 -4.13 -39.77 19.40
N ALA A 237 -3.73 -40.86 18.74
CA ALA A 237 -3.04 -41.98 19.37
C ALA A 237 -1.67 -41.57 19.94
N ASP A 238 -0.97 -40.64 19.27
CA ASP A 238 0.29 -40.06 19.78
C ASP A 238 0.04 -39.14 20.98
N ILE A 239 -1.07 -38.38 20.97
CA ILE A 239 -1.50 -37.57 22.11
C ILE A 239 -1.88 -38.47 23.31
N ASP A 240 -2.63 -39.54 23.10
CA ASP A 240 -3.01 -40.49 24.16
C ASP A 240 -1.78 -41.22 24.74
N ARG A 241 -0.80 -41.50 23.89
CA ARG A 241 0.49 -42.06 24.33
C ARG A 241 1.26 -41.04 25.16
N SER A 242 1.31 -39.78 24.71
CA SER A 242 1.87 -38.67 25.48
C SER A 242 1.15 -38.43 26.79
N GLN A 243 -0.19 -38.52 26.82
CA GLN A 243 -0.98 -38.41 28.06
C GLN A 243 -0.72 -39.55 29.04
N ARG A 244 -0.52 -40.76 28.51
CA ARG A 244 -0.18 -41.91 29.34
C ARG A 244 1.25 -41.82 29.90
N GLU A 245 2.21 -41.34 29.10
CA GLU A 245 3.56 -41.01 29.59
C GLU A 245 3.52 -39.85 30.59
N PHE A 246 2.67 -38.88 30.39
CA PHE A 246 2.42 -37.77 31.30
C PHE A 246 1.81 -38.26 32.61
N TYR A 247 0.79 -39.16 32.58
CA TYR A 247 0.20 -39.75 33.75
C TYR A 247 1.20 -40.60 34.56
N LEU A 248 2.03 -41.38 33.91
CA LEU A 248 3.13 -42.12 34.53
C LEU A 248 4.20 -41.19 35.13
N ARG A 249 4.50 -40.06 34.47
CA ARG A 249 5.37 -39.01 35.05
C ARG A 249 4.72 -38.31 36.22
N GLN A 250 3.40 -38.11 36.23
CA GLN A 250 2.67 -37.58 37.38
C GLN A 250 2.69 -38.54 38.59
N GLN A 251 2.51 -39.84 38.34
CA GLN A 251 2.65 -40.82 39.43
C GLN A 251 4.09 -40.85 39.99
N MET A 252 5.09 -40.73 39.11
CA MET A 252 6.48 -40.61 39.54
C MET A 252 6.74 -39.30 40.31
N LYS A 253 6.10 -38.17 39.88
CA LYS A 253 6.16 -36.88 40.58
C LYS A 253 5.41 -36.88 41.91
N ALA A 254 4.24 -37.58 42.01
CA ALA A 254 3.55 -37.76 43.26
C ALA A 254 4.37 -38.58 44.28
N ILE A 255 5.05 -39.61 43.81
CA ILE A 255 5.98 -40.41 44.62
C ILE A 255 7.22 -39.57 45.02
N GLN A 256 7.73 -38.69 44.12
CA GLN A 256 8.81 -37.73 44.40
C GLN A 256 8.36 -36.65 45.39
N SER A 257 7.09 -36.19 45.28
CA SER A 257 6.49 -35.25 46.27
C SER A 257 6.34 -35.88 47.67
N GLU A 258 6.01 -37.16 47.77
CA GLU A 258 6.01 -37.88 49.07
C GLU A 258 7.43 -38.13 49.60
N LEU A 259 8.43 -38.10 48.71
CA LEU A 259 9.84 -38.25 49.10
C LEU A 259 10.54 -36.91 49.43
N GLY A 260 9.83 -35.77 49.43
CA GLY A 260 10.35 -34.47 49.85
C GLY A 260 10.84 -33.54 48.72
N GLU A 261 10.60 -33.86 47.44
CA GLU A 261 11.00 -33.02 46.30
C GLU A 261 9.97 -31.93 45.93
N GLY A 262 9.01 -31.58 46.82
CA GLY A 262 7.95 -30.59 46.68
C GLY A 262 8.41 -29.11 46.71
N ASN A 263 9.72 -28.84 46.51
CA ASN A 263 10.28 -27.53 46.78
C ASN A 263 10.26 -26.54 45.60
N GLU A 264 10.18 -27.03 44.32
CA GLU A 264 10.32 -26.14 43.14
C GLU A 264 9.20 -25.10 43.04
N LEU A 265 7.93 -25.48 43.27
CA LEU A 265 6.80 -24.53 43.19
C LEU A 265 6.84 -23.52 44.38
N ALA A 266 7.20 -24.03 45.57
CA ALA A 266 7.33 -23.16 46.76
C ALA A 266 8.51 -22.18 46.59
N GLU A 267 9.61 -22.61 46.01
CA GLU A 267 10.73 -21.75 45.70
C GLU A 267 10.39 -20.73 44.60
N GLU A 268 9.68 -21.13 43.55
CA GLU A 268 9.18 -20.27 42.49
C GLU A 268 8.26 -19.15 43.06
N ILE A 269 7.31 -19.56 43.94
CA ILE A 269 6.40 -18.59 44.57
C ILE A 269 7.15 -17.61 45.47
N ALA A 270 8.14 -18.11 46.23
CA ALA A 270 9.01 -17.24 47.03
C ALA A 270 9.80 -16.28 46.17
N GLN A 271 10.35 -16.74 45.05
CA GLN A 271 11.06 -15.88 44.09
C GLN A 271 10.14 -14.82 43.47
N PHE A 272 8.90 -15.17 43.05
CA PHE A 272 7.95 -14.17 42.56
C PHE A 272 7.57 -13.16 43.63
N ARG A 273 7.43 -13.58 44.89
CA ARG A 273 7.15 -12.65 46.00
C ARG A 273 8.28 -11.65 46.19
N GLU A 274 9.52 -12.13 46.19
CA GLU A 274 10.70 -11.27 46.28
C GLU A 274 10.80 -10.30 45.07
N LYS A 275 10.53 -10.79 43.86
CA LYS A 275 10.49 -9.97 42.65
C LYS A 275 9.41 -8.90 42.69
N ILE A 276 8.21 -9.19 43.22
CA ILE A 276 7.11 -8.23 43.40
C ILE A 276 7.53 -7.11 44.35
N GLU A 277 8.14 -7.45 45.51
CA GLU A 277 8.64 -6.49 46.48
C GLU A 277 9.76 -5.62 45.89
N ALA A 278 10.70 -6.23 45.15
CA ALA A 278 11.82 -5.55 44.52
C ALA A 278 11.38 -4.60 43.39
N ALA A 279 10.32 -4.94 42.66
CA ALA A 279 9.79 -4.17 41.54
C ALA A 279 9.08 -2.86 41.97
N LYS A 280 8.75 -2.70 43.25
CA LYS A 280 8.07 -1.50 43.84
C LYS A 280 6.84 -1.09 43.01
N LEU A 281 5.92 -2.04 42.84
CA LEU A 281 4.70 -1.86 42.08
C LEU A 281 3.78 -0.79 42.70
N PRO A 282 2.98 -0.05 41.95
CA PRO A 282 1.86 0.74 42.45
C PRO A 282 0.86 -0.15 43.20
N LYS A 283 0.17 0.38 44.21
CA LYS A 283 -0.75 -0.40 45.05
C LYS A 283 -1.69 -1.30 44.30
N ILE A 284 -2.33 -0.80 43.24
CA ILE A 284 -3.29 -1.56 42.43
C ILE A 284 -2.61 -2.75 41.73
N ALA A 285 -1.40 -2.54 41.16
CA ALA A 285 -0.64 -3.57 40.50
C ALA A 285 -0.07 -4.59 41.49
N GLU A 286 0.34 -4.15 42.69
CA GLU A 286 0.84 -5.01 43.77
C GLU A 286 -0.29 -5.92 44.29
N GLU A 287 -1.46 -5.34 44.60
CA GLU A 287 -2.63 -6.10 45.08
C GLU A 287 -3.07 -7.16 44.07
N GLU A 288 -3.10 -6.78 42.78
CA GLU A 288 -3.43 -7.73 41.71
C GLU A 288 -2.36 -8.82 41.57
N SER A 289 -1.09 -8.47 41.60
CA SER A 289 0.02 -9.43 41.52
C SER A 289 0.00 -10.42 42.70
N LEU A 290 -0.20 -9.94 43.91
CA LEU A 290 -0.34 -10.81 45.10
C LEU A 290 -1.60 -11.69 45.03
N ARG A 291 -2.70 -11.18 44.47
CA ARG A 291 -3.93 -11.98 44.26
C ARG A 291 -3.68 -13.11 43.27
N GLN A 292 -2.99 -12.81 42.17
CA GLN A 292 -2.66 -13.80 41.15
C GLN A 292 -1.61 -14.79 41.65
N LEU A 293 -0.64 -14.36 42.45
CA LEU A 293 0.32 -15.25 43.09
C LEU A 293 -0.37 -16.27 44.01
N LYS A 294 -1.36 -15.82 44.84
CA LYS A 294 -2.19 -16.72 45.64
C LYS A 294 -3.02 -17.69 44.77
N LYS A 295 -3.41 -17.29 43.57
CA LYS A 295 -4.07 -18.17 42.61
C LYS A 295 -3.09 -19.23 42.10
N LEU A 296 -1.88 -18.82 41.72
CA LEU A 296 -0.81 -19.71 41.27
C LEU A 296 -0.44 -20.77 42.29
N GLU A 297 -0.39 -20.38 43.57
CA GLU A 297 -0.09 -21.25 44.70
C GLU A 297 -1.12 -22.40 44.86
N ARG A 298 -2.38 -22.19 44.41
CA ARG A 298 -3.48 -23.16 44.50
C ARG A 298 -3.70 -23.95 43.22
N MET A 299 -3.01 -23.58 42.15
CA MET A 299 -3.19 -24.20 40.82
C MET A 299 -2.28 -25.43 40.66
N HIS A 300 -2.77 -26.38 39.87
CA HIS A 300 -1.93 -27.51 39.50
C HIS A 300 -0.80 -27.05 38.57
N PRO A 301 0.47 -27.47 38.80
CA PRO A 301 1.61 -27.00 37.97
C PRO A 301 1.45 -27.20 36.48
N ASP A 302 0.77 -28.25 36.06
CA ASP A 302 0.59 -28.65 34.66
C ASP A 302 -0.69 -28.08 33.99
N ALA A 303 -1.45 -27.27 34.72
CA ALA A 303 -2.61 -26.63 34.10
C ALA A 303 -2.19 -25.58 33.08
N ALA A 304 -2.83 -25.53 31.90
CA ALA A 304 -2.50 -24.56 30.83
C ALA A 304 -2.57 -23.10 31.29
N GLU A 305 -3.46 -22.79 32.24
CA GLU A 305 -3.56 -21.48 32.87
C GLU A 305 -2.32 -21.11 33.70
N THR A 306 -1.60 -22.10 34.27
CA THR A 306 -0.41 -21.90 35.10
C THR A 306 0.70 -21.28 34.29
N ALA A 307 0.98 -21.75 33.07
CA ALA A 307 1.96 -21.19 32.17
C ALA A 307 1.61 -19.74 31.78
N THR A 308 0.34 -19.48 31.47
CA THR A 308 -0.11 -18.11 31.15
C THR A 308 0.05 -17.16 32.34
N LEU A 309 -0.19 -17.65 33.54
CA LEU A 309 -0.08 -16.86 34.75
C LEU A 309 1.39 -16.59 35.11
N ARG A 310 2.28 -17.58 34.92
CA ARG A 310 3.74 -17.40 35.08
C ARG A 310 4.26 -16.32 34.15
N ASN A 311 3.96 -16.41 32.85
CA ASN A 311 4.36 -15.38 31.88
C ASN A 311 3.84 -14.00 32.25
N TRP A 312 2.60 -13.92 32.76
CA TRP A 312 2.04 -12.66 33.21
C TRP A 312 2.81 -12.11 34.43
N MET A 313 3.13 -12.97 35.41
CA MET A 313 3.91 -12.60 36.59
C MET A 313 5.32 -12.12 36.23
N GLU A 314 5.97 -12.79 35.29
CA GLU A 314 7.29 -12.39 34.78
C GLU A 314 7.22 -10.99 34.18
N ILE A 315 6.29 -10.73 33.28
CA ILE A 315 6.11 -9.41 32.67
C ILE A 315 5.80 -8.35 33.72
N MET A 316 4.91 -8.63 34.67
CA MET A 316 4.55 -7.70 35.76
C MET A 316 5.76 -7.33 36.64
N THR A 317 6.65 -8.27 36.91
CA THR A 317 7.85 -8.06 37.76
C THR A 317 9.02 -7.48 36.98
N GLU A 318 9.09 -7.68 35.66
CA GLU A 318 10.14 -7.11 34.80
C GLU A 318 9.86 -5.67 34.38
N LEU A 319 8.58 -5.25 34.36
CA LEU A 319 8.22 -3.89 34.00
C LEU A 319 8.86 -2.87 34.96
N PRO A 320 9.44 -1.81 34.45
CA PRO A 320 10.12 -0.79 35.27
C PRO A 320 9.14 0.20 35.87
N TRP A 321 8.30 -0.23 36.81
CA TRP A 321 7.24 0.61 37.43
C TRP A 321 7.77 1.88 38.09
N SER A 322 8.89 1.76 38.80
CA SER A 322 9.50 2.88 39.56
C SER A 322 10.94 3.17 39.13
N LYS A 323 11.47 2.45 38.15
CA LYS A 323 12.86 2.58 37.72
C LYS A 323 12.99 3.64 36.63
N SER A 324 13.47 4.84 36.98
CA SER A 324 13.72 5.95 36.04
C SER A 324 15.21 6.15 35.78
N SER A 325 15.56 6.58 34.56
CA SER A 325 16.84 7.18 34.28
C SER A 325 16.86 8.64 34.77
N VAL A 326 18.03 9.16 35.11
CA VAL A 326 18.19 10.58 35.46
C VAL A 326 18.31 11.39 34.18
N ASP A 327 17.40 12.34 33.97
CA ASP A 327 17.41 13.21 32.80
C ASP A 327 18.57 14.20 32.85
N ASN A 328 19.33 14.25 31.77
CA ASN A 328 20.30 15.31 31.54
C ASN A 328 19.62 16.44 30.74
N LEU A 329 19.27 17.53 31.44
CA LEU A 329 18.60 18.68 30.82
C LEU A 329 19.59 19.84 30.52
N ASP A 330 20.84 19.49 30.19
CA ASP A 330 21.84 20.47 29.73
C ASP A 330 21.61 20.75 28.23
N LEU A 331 21.08 21.95 27.93
CA LEU A 331 20.76 22.38 26.57
C LEU A 331 22.03 22.56 25.72
N GLN A 332 23.17 22.96 26.30
CA GLN A 332 24.43 23.11 25.56
C GLN A 332 24.94 21.73 25.11
N LYS A 333 24.90 20.76 26.01
CA LYS A 333 25.23 19.36 25.66
C LYS A 333 24.28 18.78 24.61
N ALA A 334 22.98 19.07 24.72
CA ALA A 334 22.00 18.63 23.75
C ALA A 334 22.26 19.21 22.35
N GLU A 335 22.58 20.50 22.29
CA GLU A 335 22.97 21.16 21.03
C GLU A 335 24.26 20.57 20.47
N GLN A 336 25.25 20.32 21.30
CA GLN A 336 26.51 19.68 20.88
C GLN A 336 26.23 18.27 20.28
N VAL A 337 25.46 17.44 20.96
CA VAL A 337 25.10 16.09 20.49
C VAL A 337 24.39 16.15 19.15
N LEU A 338 23.42 17.07 19.00
CA LEU A 338 22.68 17.25 17.75
C LEU A 338 23.61 17.72 16.61
N ASN A 339 24.58 18.58 16.90
CA ASN A 339 25.55 19.08 15.94
C ASN A 339 26.60 18.02 15.54
N GLU A 340 26.97 17.15 16.48
CA GLU A 340 27.86 16.01 16.22
C GLU A 340 27.20 14.96 15.31
N ASP A 341 25.91 14.64 15.56
CA ASP A 341 25.22 13.55 14.87
C ASP A 341 24.58 14.00 13.56
N HIS A 342 24.26 15.29 13.40
CA HIS A 342 23.49 15.80 12.27
C HIS A 342 24.13 17.04 11.66
N TYR A 343 24.44 16.94 10.37
CA TYR A 343 24.90 18.08 9.59
C TYR A 343 23.72 18.92 9.10
N GLY A 344 23.80 20.25 9.22
CA GLY A 344 22.74 21.18 8.87
C GLY A 344 21.50 21.02 9.77
N LEU A 345 20.32 21.22 9.22
CA LEU A 345 19.02 21.13 9.93
C LEU A 345 18.85 22.12 11.08
N GLU A 346 19.43 23.32 10.96
CA GLU A 346 19.50 24.32 12.06
C GLU A 346 18.11 24.62 12.64
N LYS A 347 17.11 24.94 11.81
CA LYS A 347 15.73 25.20 12.24
C LYS A 347 15.10 24.02 13.00
N VAL A 348 15.44 22.79 12.61
CA VAL A 348 14.93 21.57 13.25
C VAL A 348 15.57 21.39 14.61
N LYS A 349 16.89 21.60 14.69
CA LYS A 349 17.64 21.53 15.95
C LYS A 349 17.16 22.61 16.92
N ASP A 350 16.96 23.85 16.46
CA ASP A 350 16.44 24.94 17.29
C ASP A 350 15.08 24.58 17.90
N ARG A 351 14.15 24.04 17.09
CA ARG A 351 12.84 23.58 17.58
C ARG A 351 12.95 22.46 18.61
N ILE A 352 13.87 21.53 18.40
CA ILE A 352 14.13 20.45 19.38
C ILE A 352 14.66 21.03 20.67
N ILE A 353 15.62 21.96 20.61
CA ILE A 353 16.19 22.63 21.79
C ILE A 353 15.14 23.47 22.52
N GLU A 354 14.25 24.18 21.80
CA GLU A 354 13.12 24.89 22.39
C GLU A 354 12.18 23.93 23.16
N ALA A 355 11.84 22.78 22.58
CA ALA A 355 11.02 21.77 23.26
C ALA A 355 11.71 21.20 24.52
N LEU A 356 13.02 20.98 24.45
CA LEU A 356 13.82 20.54 25.60
C LEU A 356 13.92 21.63 26.68
N ALA A 357 13.99 22.90 26.28
CA ALA A 357 14.01 24.03 27.21
C ALA A 357 12.69 24.14 28.00
N VAL A 358 11.56 23.98 27.33
CA VAL A 358 10.24 23.91 28.00
C VAL A 358 10.22 22.77 29.02
N ARG A 359 10.77 21.60 28.65
CA ARG A 359 10.84 20.44 29.53
C ARG A 359 11.74 20.68 30.77
N LYS A 360 12.82 21.43 30.57
CA LYS A 360 13.69 21.86 31.69
C LYS A 360 12.98 22.77 32.71
N LEU A 361 12.06 23.62 32.21
CA LEU A 361 11.36 24.60 33.04
C LEU A 361 10.11 24.05 33.73
N LYS A 362 9.55 22.97 33.26
CA LYS A 362 8.35 22.32 33.79
C LYS A 362 8.66 20.88 34.21
N GLU A 363 8.42 20.53 35.47
CA GLU A 363 8.62 19.15 35.99
C GLU A 363 7.72 18.10 35.25
N LYS A 364 6.53 18.51 34.84
CA LYS A 364 5.59 17.67 34.04
C LYS A 364 5.10 18.48 32.84
N PRO A 365 5.85 18.51 31.75
CA PRO A 365 5.43 19.25 30.55
C PRO A 365 4.26 18.55 29.88
N LYS A 366 3.09 19.18 29.91
CA LYS A 366 1.97 18.89 29.03
C LYS A 366 2.20 19.65 27.72
N GLY A 367 3.09 19.16 26.85
CA GLY A 367 3.40 19.77 25.57
C GLY A 367 2.92 18.92 24.41
N PRO A 368 2.82 19.52 23.21
CA PRO A 368 2.51 18.75 22.01
C PRO A 368 3.62 17.73 21.73
N ILE A 369 3.23 16.65 21.05
CA ILE A 369 4.14 15.57 20.67
C ILE A 369 4.91 16.00 19.43
N LEU A 370 6.23 15.89 19.46
CA LEU A 370 7.05 16.20 18.29
C LEU A 370 6.82 15.17 17.18
N CYS A 371 6.35 15.66 16.03
CA CYS A 371 6.13 14.86 14.83
C CYS A 371 7.12 15.27 13.73
N LEU A 372 8.04 14.39 13.39
CA LEU A 372 9.03 14.60 12.33
C LEU A 372 8.45 14.15 10.99
N VAL A 373 8.11 15.10 10.11
CA VAL A 373 7.50 14.82 8.80
C VAL A 373 8.48 15.12 7.69
N GLY A 374 8.64 14.20 6.75
CA GLY A 374 9.50 14.40 5.57
C GLY A 374 9.82 13.12 4.82
N PRO A 375 10.52 13.23 3.69
CA PRO A 375 10.81 12.07 2.84
C PRO A 375 11.64 11.01 3.56
N PRO A 376 11.64 9.77 3.05
CA PRO A 376 12.46 8.70 3.63
C PRO A 376 13.96 9.02 3.54
N GLY A 377 14.71 8.65 4.58
CA GLY A 377 16.18 8.81 4.60
C GLY A 377 16.70 10.19 4.98
N VAL A 378 15.86 11.13 5.46
CA VAL A 378 16.30 12.45 5.94
C VAL A 378 16.74 12.47 7.41
N GLY A 379 16.81 11.31 8.06
CA GLY A 379 17.34 11.22 9.43
C GLY A 379 16.30 11.36 10.54
N LYS A 380 15.01 11.19 10.27
CA LYS A 380 13.93 11.25 11.29
C LYS A 380 14.21 10.36 12.50
N THR A 381 14.52 9.09 12.28
CA THR A 381 14.78 8.11 13.34
C THR A 381 16.11 8.37 14.05
N SER A 382 17.14 8.87 13.35
CA SER A 382 18.42 9.22 13.96
C SER A 382 18.31 10.45 14.86
N LEU A 383 17.48 11.45 14.49
CA LEU A 383 17.21 12.62 15.35
C LEU A 383 16.61 12.18 16.70
N GLY A 384 15.62 11.28 16.70
CA GLY A 384 15.06 10.76 17.95
C GLY A 384 16.08 10.03 18.81
N ARG A 385 16.99 9.27 18.21
CA ARG A 385 18.09 8.60 18.93
C ARG A 385 19.07 9.62 19.52
N SER A 386 19.39 10.69 18.80
CA SER A 386 20.28 11.75 19.28
C SER A 386 19.64 12.55 20.42
N ILE A 387 18.33 12.79 20.38
CA ILE A 387 17.58 13.42 21.49
C ILE A 387 17.62 12.51 22.72
N ALA A 388 17.39 11.21 22.56
CA ALA A 388 17.47 10.26 23.67
C ALA A 388 18.87 10.22 24.28
N ARG A 389 19.93 10.23 23.43
CA ARG A 389 21.33 10.31 23.87
C ARG A 389 21.62 11.61 24.60
N ALA A 390 21.11 12.73 24.11
CA ALA A 390 21.30 14.05 24.77
C ALA A 390 20.65 14.12 26.15
N LEU A 391 19.49 13.47 26.31
CA LEU A 391 18.74 13.40 27.57
C LEU A 391 19.22 12.28 28.51
N ASP A 392 20.12 11.42 28.06
CA ASP A 392 20.55 10.19 28.76
C ASP A 392 19.39 9.20 29.01
N ARG A 393 18.42 9.18 28.12
CA ARG A 393 17.26 8.27 28.13
C ARG A 393 17.46 7.06 27.22
N LYS A 394 16.82 5.95 27.59
CA LYS A 394 16.76 4.79 26.70
C LYS A 394 15.88 5.10 25.49
N PHE A 395 16.34 4.67 24.32
CA PHE A 395 15.63 4.86 23.04
C PHE A 395 15.00 3.57 22.57
N VAL A 396 13.70 3.59 22.32
CA VAL A 396 12.99 2.46 21.69
C VAL A 396 12.26 2.96 20.45
N ARG A 397 12.39 2.23 19.37
CA ARG A 397 11.66 2.48 18.12
C ARG A 397 10.54 1.47 17.96
N LEU A 398 9.34 1.95 17.74
CA LEU A 398 8.15 1.17 17.48
C LEU A 398 7.61 1.53 16.09
N SER A 399 7.62 0.58 15.17
CA SER A 399 7.05 0.79 13.84
C SER A 399 5.54 0.55 13.88
N LEU A 400 4.77 1.54 13.42
CA LEU A 400 3.31 1.47 13.32
C LEU A 400 2.83 1.11 11.91
N GLY A 401 3.75 1.01 10.95
CA GLY A 401 3.41 0.61 9.58
C GLY A 401 2.86 -0.81 9.53
N GLY A 402 1.61 -0.95 9.05
CA GLY A 402 0.94 -2.25 8.98
C GLY A 402 0.17 -2.66 10.23
N VAL A 403 0.04 -1.78 11.22
CA VAL A 403 -0.83 -1.98 12.39
C VAL A 403 -2.27 -1.68 11.98
N HIS A 404 -3.14 -2.67 12.13
CA HIS A 404 -4.57 -2.58 11.79
C HIS A 404 -5.48 -2.92 12.96
N ASP A 405 -4.97 -3.58 14.01
CA ASP A 405 -5.73 -4.01 15.18
C ASP A 405 -5.37 -3.17 16.41
N GLU A 406 -6.38 -2.65 17.11
CA GLU A 406 -6.23 -1.95 18.38
C GLU A 406 -5.51 -2.81 19.43
N ALA A 407 -5.70 -4.14 19.38
CA ALA A 407 -5.06 -5.08 20.29
C ALA A 407 -3.53 -5.10 20.17
N GLU A 408 -2.95 -4.69 19.03
CA GLU A 408 -1.50 -4.53 18.92
C GLU A 408 -0.98 -3.40 19.82
N ILE A 409 -1.77 -2.35 20.04
CA ILE A 409 -1.39 -1.21 20.90
C ILE A 409 -1.73 -1.49 22.36
N ARG A 410 -2.96 -1.97 22.63
CA ARG A 410 -3.50 -2.18 23.98
C ARG A 410 -3.32 -3.60 24.54
N GLY A 411 -2.74 -4.51 23.75
CA GLY A 411 -2.59 -5.91 24.15
C GLY A 411 -3.88 -6.73 24.01
N HIS A 412 -3.72 -8.04 23.96
CA HIS A 412 -4.80 -9.00 23.91
C HIS A 412 -5.27 -9.37 25.33
N ARG A 413 -6.53 -9.70 25.49
CA ARG A 413 -7.00 -10.23 26.79
C ARG A 413 -6.28 -11.54 27.08
N ARG A 414 -5.69 -11.66 28.28
CA ARG A 414 -4.87 -12.83 28.69
C ARG A 414 -5.61 -14.17 28.71
N THR A 415 -6.94 -14.16 28.54
CA THR A 415 -7.75 -15.39 28.42
C THR A 415 -7.57 -16.11 27.09
N TYR A 416 -6.98 -15.46 26.09
CA TYR A 416 -6.72 -16.07 24.79
C TYR A 416 -5.34 -16.76 24.79
N VAL A 417 -5.28 -17.92 24.14
CA VAL A 417 -4.00 -18.64 23.94
C VAL A 417 -3.11 -17.77 23.03
N GLY A 418 -1.87 -17.55 23.47
CA GLY A 418 -0.94 -16.68 22.73
C GLY A 418 -1.13 -15.18 22.95
N ALA A 419 -1.96 -14.77 23.93
CA ALA A 419 -2.09 -13.36 24.30
C ALA A 419 -0.75 -12.74 24.71
N MET A 420 -0.51 -11.50 24.26
CA MET A 420 0.69 -10.72 24.57
C MET A 420 0.30 -9.31 25.00
N PRO A 421 1.14 -8.63 25.80
CA PRO A 421 0.95 -7.22 26.09
C PRO A 421 1.05 -6.38 24.83
N GLY A 422 0.45 -5.20 24.86
CA GLY A 422 0.52 -4.25 23.76
C GLY A 422 1.95 -3.77 23.48
N ARG A 423 2.19 -3.35 22.27
CA ARG A 423 3.51 -2.90 21.80
C ARG A 423 4.08 -1.76 22.63
N ILE A 424 3.23 -0.91 23.23
CA ILE A 424 3.67 0.18 24.11
C ILE A 424 4.28 -0.38 25.39
N ILE A 425 3.63 -1.33 26.04
CA ILE A 425 4.14 -1.98 27.25
C ILE A 425 5.40 -2.80 26.94
N GLN A 426 5.44 -3.49 25.82
CA GLN A 426 6.64 -4.20 25.36
C GLN A 426 7.82 -3.24 25.14
N ALA A 427 7.56 -2.04 24.57
CA ALA A 427 8.60 -1.02 24.39
C ALA A 427 9.13 -0.50 25.73
N VAL A 428 8.28 -0.30 26.74
CA VAL A 428 8.70 0.10 28.10
C VAL A 428 9.51 -1.02 28.77
N GLN A 429 9.07 -2.28 28.64
CA GLN A 429 9.80 -3.44 29.14
C GLN A 429 11.20 -3.53 28.50
N GLN A 430 11.28 -3.40 27.17
CA GLN A 430 12.56 -3.40 26.44
C GLN A 430 13.50 -2.26 26.87
N ALA A 431 12.94 -1.10 27.19
CA ALA A 431 13.72 0.04 27.67
C ALA A 431 14.33 -0.22 29.06
N GLY A 432 13.65 -0.97 29.92
CA GLY A 432 14.05 -1.24 31.30
C GLY A 432 13.98 -0.01 32.21
N THR A 433 13.36 1.07 31.75
CA THR A 433 13.09 2.32 32.49
C THR A 433 11.70 2.81 32.20
N ASN A 434 11.05 3.51 33.15
CA ASN A 434 9.69 4.04 33.00
C ASN A 434 9.63 5.40 32.27
N ASN A 435 10.78 5.96 31.93
CA ASN A 435 10.91 7.25 31.27
C ASN A 435 11.73 7.17 29.94
N PRO A 436 11.53 6.16 29.09
CA PRO A 436 12.23 6.08 27.81
C PRO A 436 11.77 7.17 26.85
N LEU A 437 12.52 7.34 25.77
CA LEU A 437 12.03 7.99 24.56
C LEU A 437 11.53 6.90 23.62
N ILE A 438 10.23 6.89 23.38
CA ILE A 438 9.59 5.96 22.43
C ILE A 438 9.29 6.70 21.14
N MET A 439 9.88 6.23 20.05
CA MET A 439 9.62 6.77 18.72
C MET A 439 8.61 5.89 17.99
N LEU A 440 7.44 6.45 17.71
CA LEU A 440 6.38 5.86 16.90
C LEU A 440 6.64 6.18 15.43
N ASP A 441 7.20 5.22 14.73
CA ASP A 441 7.64 5.39 13.35
C ASP A 441 6.54 5.04 12.36
N GLU A 442 6.40 5.82 11.28
CA GLU A 442 5.42 5.63 10.21
C GLU A 442 3.95 5.72 10.67
N ILE A 443 3.61 6.74 11.49
CA ILE A 443 2.23 6.95 11.97
C ILE A 443 1.24 7.25 10.84
N ASP A 444 1.73 7.74 9.72
CA ASP A 444 0.99 7.98 8.48
C ASP A 444 0.49 6.71 7.79
N LYS A 445 0.98 5.54 8.21
CA LYS A 445 0.61 4.23 7.68
C LYS A 445 -0.28 3.41 8.60
N VAL A 446 -0.77 4.01 9.68
CA VAL A 446 -1.76 3.38 10.55
C VAL A 446 -3.08 3.32 9.82
N GLY A 447 -3.58 2.11 9.57
CA GLY A 447 -4.86 1.88 8.92
C GLY A 447 -6.00 1.76 9.93
N ALA A 448 -7.23 2.08 9.52
CA ALA A 448 -8.45 1.68 10.22
C ALA A 448 -9.07 0.52 9.45
N ASP A 449 -9.36 -0.59 10.13
CA ASP A 449 -10.02 -1.75 9.54
C ASP A 449 -11.24 -2.14 10.37
N PHE A 450 -12.08 -3.05 9.87
CA PHE A 450 -13.26 -3.59 10.57
C PHE A 450 -12.95 -4.23 11.95
N ARG A 451 -11.67 -4.47 12.27
CA ARG A 451 -11.20 -5.13 13.49
C ARG A 451 -10.86 -4.19 14.64
N GLY A 452 -10.88 -2.90 14.43
CA GLY A 452 -10.57 -1.91 15.47
C GLY A 452 -10.01 -0.62 14.89
N ASP A 453 -9.88 0.40 15.75
CA ASP A 453 -9.25 1.68 15.42
C ASP A 453 -7.98 1.88 16.25
N PRO A 454 -6.81 1.48 15.72
CA PRO A 454 -5.52 1.70 16.40
C PRO A 454 -5.26 3.18 16.71
N SER A 455 -5.83 4.09 15.92
CA SER A 455 -5.65 5.53 16.11
C SER A 455 -6.33 6.00 17.39
N SER A 456 -7.48 5.43 17.76
CA SER A 456 -8.15 5.72 19.04
C SER A 456 -7.32 5.23 20.23
N ALA A 457 -6.68 4.06 20.13
CA ALA A 457 -5.77 3.57 21.15
C ALA A 457 -4.53 4.47 21.29
N LEU A 458 -3.98 4.95 20.16
CA LEU A 458 -2.87 5.88 20.16
C LEU A 458 -3.24 7.25 20.75
N LEU A 459 -4.47 7.72 20.58
CA LEU A 459 -4.94 8.96 21.22
C LEU A 459 -4.85 8.86 22.75
N GLU A 460 -5.24 7.73 23.37
CA GLU A 460 -5.11 7.52 24.81
C GLU A 460 -3.64 7.51 25.26
N VAL A 461 -2.77 6.83 24.50
CA VAL A 461 -1.32 6.77 24.79
C VAL A 461 -0.67 8.14 24.70
N LEU A 462 -1.06 8.92 23.70
CA LEU A 462 -0.43 10.19 23.35
C LEU A 462 -1.03 11.40 24.07
N ASP A 463 -2.21 11.26 24.65
CA ASP A 463 -2.85 12.35 25.39
C ASP A 463 -2.25 12.50 26.79
N PRO A 464 -1.60 13.62 27.11
CA PRO A 464 -1.02 13.84 28.45
C PRO A 464 -2.05 13.87 29.59
N GLU A 465 -3.35 13.96 29.28
CA GLU A 465 -4.41 13.92 30.28
C GLU A 465 -4.86 12.51 30.62
N GLN A 466 -4.66 11.55 29.68
CA GLN A 466 -5.10 10.16 29.79
C GLN A 466 -3.96 9.17 29.99
N ASN A 467 -2.75 9.47 29.52
CA ASN A 467 -1.61 8.55 29.50
C ASN A 467 -1.07 8.16 30.89
N ASN A 468 -1.43 8.88 31.94
CA ASN A 468 -1.10 8.53 33.32
C ASN A 468 -1.85 7.28 33.82
N SER A 469 -2.88 6.88 33.12
CA SER A 469 -3.75 5.75 33.48
C SER A 469 -3.97 4.81 32.30
N PHE A 470 -2.97 4.66 31.45
CA PHE A 470 -3.04 3.76 30.29
C PHE A 470 -3.31 2.32 30.72
N ARG A 471 -4.34 1.72 30.16
CA ARG A 471 -4.75 0.37 30.48
C ARG A 471 -4.45 -0.61 29.35
N ASP A 472 -3.48 -1.48 29.60
CA ASP A 472 -3.21 -2.62 28.72
C ASP A 472 -4.14 -3.79 29.09
N ASN A 473 -4.73 -4.43 28.05
CA ASN A 473 -5.69 -5.52 28.26
C ASN A 473 -5.04 -6.81 28.79
N TYR A 474 -3.76 -7.04 28.49
CA TYR A 474 -3.01 -8.17 28.98
C TYR A 474 -2.63 -8.00 30.45
N LEU A 475 -2.13 -6.81 30.82
CA LEU A 475 -1.78 -6.52 32.21
C LEU A 475 -3.03 -6.49 33.11
N GLY A 476 -4.12 -5.89 32.60
CA GLY A 476 -5.36 -5.73 33.36
C GLY A 476 -5.30 -4.64 34.42
N VAL A 477 -4.15 -3.99 34.60
CA VAL A 477 -3.88 -2.87 35.52
C VAL A 477 -3.41 -1.65 34.72
N THR A 478 -3.52 -0.46 35.32
CA THR A 478 -3.06 0.77 34.66
C THR A 478 -1.55 0.94 34.81
N PHE A 479 -0.92 1.46 33.76
CA PHE A 479 0.48 1.84 33.72
C PHE A 479 0.61 3.35 33.46
N ASP A 480 1.45 4.03 34.23
CA ASP A 480 1.70 5.47 34.07
C ASP A 480 2.75 5.72 32.98
N LEU A 481 2.29 6.24 31.83
CA LEU A 481 3.13 6.64 30.69
C LEU A 481 3.51 8.12 30.71
N SER A 482 3.15 8.90 31.76
CA SER A 482 3.38 10.35 31.80
C SER A 482 4.86 10.76 31.76
N ASN A 483 5.75 9.86 32.17
CA ASN A 483 7.20 10.08 32.15
C ASN A 483 7.84 9.70 30.79
N VAL A 484 7.12 8.99 29.93
CA VAL A 484 7.59 8.59 28.60
C VAL A 484 7.61 9.81 27.68
N ILE A 485 8.67 9.95 26.89
CA ILE A 485 8.70 10.91 25.80
C ILE A 485 8.27 10.20 24.53
N PHE A 486 7.13 10.60 24.00
CA PHE A 486 6.69 10.12 22.68
C PHE A 486 7.14 11.08 21.60
N MET A 487 7.69 10.52 20.53
CA MET A 487 7.95 11.21 19.27
C MET A 487 7.36 10.41 18.14
N THR A 488 6.87 11.08 17.12
CA THR A 488 6.28 10.42 15.96
C THR A 488 7.04 10.76 14.69
N THR A 489 7.01 9.87 13.71
CA THR A 489 7.50 10.15 12.37
C THR A 489 6.42 9.86 11.33
N ALA A 490 6.41 10.65 10.28
CA ALA A 490 5.54 10.45 9.12
C ALA A 490 6.29 10.78 7.83
N ASN A 491 5.86 10.23 6.72
CA ASN A 491 6.33 10.67 5.40
C ASN A 491 5.38 11.71 4.82
N VAL A 492 4.08 11.55 5.02
CA VAL A 492 3.01 12.42 4.56
C VAL A 492 2.14 12.82 5.74
N LEU A 493 1.74 14.10 5.81
CA LEU A 493 0.94 14.62 6.90
C LEU A 493 -0.57 14.37 6.72
N ASP A 494 -1.03 14.37 5.49
CA ASP A 494 -2.46 14.38 5.15
C ASP A 494 -3.16 13.04 5.42
N THR A 495 -2.40 11.96 5.52
CA THR A 495 -2.91 10.62 5.86
C THR A 495 -3.07 10.38 7.36
N ILE A 496 -2.52 11.28 8.20
CA ILE A 496 -2.68 11.20 9.65
C ILE A 496 -4.07 11.68 10.03
N GLN A 497 -4.76 10.92 10.89
CA GLN A 497 -6.07 11.33 11.40
C GLN A 497 -6.03 12.73 12.04
N PRO A 498 -7.01 13.60 11.75
CA PRO A 498 -7.02 14.99 12.26
C PRO A 498 -6.88 15.07 13.79
N ALA A 499 -7.56 14.20 14.53
CA ALA A 499 -7.51 14.16 15.99
C ALA A 499 -6.10 13.90 16.57
N LEU A 500 -5.30 13.06 15.89
CA LEU A 500 -3.90 12.82 16.24
C LEU A 500 -3.03 14.01 15.84
N ARG A 501 -3.25 14.55 14.66
CA ARG A 501 -2.50 15.68 14.12
C ARG A 501 -2.60 16.94 15.00
N ASP A 502 -3.78 17.20 15.54
CA ASP A 502 -4.04 18.36 16.42
C ASP A 502 -3.25 18.32 17.75
N ARG A 503 -2.79 17.13 18.15
CA ARG A 503 -1.92 16.92 19.33
C ARG A 503 -0.43 16.96 19.02
N MET A 504 -0.07 17.12 17.75
CA MET A 504 1.32 17.04 17.29
C MET A 504 1.87 18.41 16.93
N GLU A 505 3.08 18.68 17.36
CA GLU A 505 3.91 19.76 16.82
C GLU A 505 4.69 19.23 15.62
N VAL A 506 4.28 19.67 14.43
CA VAL A 506 4.85 19.19 13.17
C VAL A 506 6.15 19.91 12.86
N ILE A 507 7.25 19.16 12.82
CA ILE A 507 8.56 19.62 12.37
C ILE A 507 8.83 19.02 10.99
N ARG A 508 8.85 19.86 9.95
CA ARG A 508 9.09 19.43 8.58
C ARG A 508 10.59 19.31 8.30
N LEU A 509 10.99 18.12 7.87
CA LEU A 509 12.33 17.86 7.37
C LEU A 509 12.28 17.83 5.83
N ALA A 510 12.98 18.77 5.22
CA ALA A 510 13.17 18.79 3.78
C ALA A 510 14.27 17.81 3.35
N GLY A 511 14.35 17.53 2.06
CA GLY A 511 15.48 16.80 1.49
C GLY A 511 16.80 17.56 1.60
N TYR A 512 17.88 16.84 1.39
CA TYR A 512 19.25 17.41 1.43
C TYR A 512 19.70 17.89 0.05
N THR A 513 20.49 18.98 0.04
CA THR A 513 21.24 19.41 -1.15
C THR A 513 22.37 18.41 -1.47
N GLU A 514 22.94 18.50 -2.67
CA GLU A 514 24.10 17.67 -3.05
C GLU A 514 25.30 17.92 -2.14
N GLU A 515 25.52 19.17 -1.74
CA GLU A 515 26.58 19.57 -0.83
C GLU A 515 26.36 18.97 0.57
N GLU A 516 25.12 19.06 1.10
CA GLU A 516 24.78 18.47 2.39
C GLU A 516 24.92 16.94 2.33
N LYS A 517 24.43 16.29 1.27
CA LYS A 517 24.59 14.83 1.09
C LYS A 517 26.05 14.41 1.07
N ARG A 518 26.91 15.19 0.39
CA ARG A 518 28.35 14.93 0.32
C ARG A 518 29.01 15.07 1.70
N GLU A 519 28.71 16.14 2.42
CA GLU A 519 29.27 16.36 3.77
C GLU A 519 28.79 15.30 4.77
N ILE A 520 27.50 14.94 4.74
CA ILE A 520 26.93 13.87 5.56
C ILE A 520 27.57 12.51 5.20
N ALA A 521 27.78 12.26 3.91
CA ALA A 521 28.41 11.02 3.47
C ALA A 521 29.83 10.90 4.00
N ILE A 522 30.62 11.99 3.97
CA ILE A 522 31.99 12.00 4.48
C ILE A 522 32.05 11.85 6.01
N ARG A 523 31.18 12.58 6.73
CA ARG A 523 31.24 12.64 8.20
C ARG A 523 30.60 11.44 8.87
N HIS A 524 29.53 10.88 8.28
CA HIS A 524 28.68 9.88 8.95
C HIS A 524 28.54 8.57 8.17
N LEU A 525 28.18 8.63 6.86
CA LEU A 525 27.86 7.39 6.13
C LEU A 525 29.10 6.55 5.83
N LEU A 526 30.19 7.16 5.40
CA LEU A 526 31.46 6.46 5.08
C LEU A 526 32.03 5.76 6.32
N PRO A 527 32.24 6.45 7.47
CA PRO A 527 32.73 5.78 8.68
C PRO A 527 31.82 4.63 9.12
N LYS A 528 30.52 4.86 9.15
CA LYS A 528 29.51 3.85 9.51
C LYS A 528 29.60 2.63 8.60
N GLN A 529 29.62 2.82 7.28
CA GLN A 529 29.67 1.73 6.32
C GLN A 529 31.01 1.01 6.32
N MET A 530 32.11 1.67 6.65
CA MET A 530 33.41 1.00 6.87
C MET A 530 33.35 0.09 8.09
N GLU A 531 32.86 0.60 9.22
CA GLU A 531 32.71 -0.17 10.46
C GLU A 531 31.81 -1.38 10.28
N GLU A 532 30.60 -1.20 9.69
CA GLU A 532 29.63 -2.27 9.43
C GLU A 532 30.19 -3.39 8.51
N ASN A 533 31.13 -3.06 7.62
CA ASN A 533 31.74 -4.02 6.70
C ASN A 533 33.16 -4.47 7.13
N GLY A 534 33.59 -4.13 8.34
CA GLY A 534 34.88 -4.56 8.87
C GLY A 534 36.11 -3.95 8.17
N ILE A 535 35.97 -2.74 7.61
CA ILE A 535 37.01 -2.05 6.84
C ILE A 535 37.61 -0.93 7.71
N SER A 536 38.94 -0.86 7.79
CA SER A 536 39.60 0.24 8.46
C SER A 536 39.50 1.56 7.64
N PRO A 537 39.42 2.73 8.28
CA PRO A 537 39.44 4.01 7.57
C PRO A 537 40.65 4.23 6.63
N ARG A 538 41.71 3.46 6.80
CA ARG A 538 42.90 3.48 5.93
C ARG A 538 42.77 2.67 4.65
N ASP A 539 41.79 1.76 4.60
CA ASP A 539 41.66 0.80 3.49
C ASP A 539 40.82 1.34 2.34
N LEU A 540 39.93 2.31 2.60
CA LEU A 540 39.05 2.89 1.58
C LEU A 540 39.16 4.42 1.56
N ASN A 541 39.36 4.98 0.38
CA ASN A 541 39.31 6.41 0.15
C ASN A 541 38.48 6.72 -1.10
N ILE A 542 37.33 7.40 -0.90
CA ILE A 542 36.46 7.85 -2.01
C ILE A 542 36.73 9.34 -2.25
N SER A 543 37.12 9.70 -3.47
CA SER A 543 37.35 11.09 -3.81
C SER A 543 36.06 11.93 -3.75
N LYS A 544 36.16 13.21 -3.38
CA LYS A 544 35.01 14.12 -3.36
C LYS A 544 34.26 14.16 -4.70
N THR A 545 34.99 14.13 -5.82
CA THR A 545 34.40 14.10 -7.16
C THR A 545 33.67 12.79 -7.44
N ALA A 546 34.20 11.64 -7.04
CA ALA A 546 33.50 10.37 -7.17
C ALA A 546 32.23 10.35 -6.33
N LEU A 547 32.26 10.88 -5.10
CA LEU A 547 31.10 10.97 -4.22
C LEU A 547 30.00 11.87 -4.83
N THR A 548 30.36 13.01 -5.40
CA THR A 548 29.42 13.87 -6.12
C THR A 548 28.79 13.13 -7.31
N THR A 549 29.59 12.37 -8.06
CA THR A 549 29.06 11.55 -9.16
C THR A 549 28.13 10.44 -8.68
N ILE A 550 28.44 9.80 -7.54
CA ILE A 550 27.54 8.82 -6.94
C ILE A 550 26.18 9.47 -6.63
N ILE A 551 26.18 10.64 -6.01
CA ILE A 551 24.97 11.39 -5.67
C ILE A 551 24.18 11.74 -6.94
N GLN A 552 24.82 12.18 -8.01
CA GLN A 552 24.16 12.67 -9.23
C GLN A 552 23.72 11.56 -10.18
N GLN A 553 24.48 10.46 -10.28
CA GLN A 553 24.27 9.45 -11.34
C GLN A 553 23.87 8.07 -10.83
N TYR A 554 23.99 7.81 -9.53
CA TYR A 554 23.65 6.50 -8.97
C TYR A 554 22.54 6.56 -7.92
N THR A 555 22.11 7.77 -7.52
CA THR A 555 21.02 7.98 -6.57
C THR A 555 20.01 9.00 -7.08
N GLN A 556 18.72 8.71 -6.83
CA GLN A 556 17.62 9.63 -7.10
C GLN A 556 16.70 9.61 -5.88
N GLU A 557 17.00 10.46 -4.89
CA GLU A 557 16.27 10.50 -3.63
C GLU A 557 16.42 11.87 -2.96
N ALA A 558 15.44 12.26 -2.14
CA ALA A 558 15.52 13.44 -1.29
C ALA A 558 16.44 13.20 -0.07
N GLY A 559 16.47 11.99 0.45
CA GLY A 559 17.26 11.57 1.61
C GLY A 559 18.63 11.00 1.26
N LEU A 560 19.06 10.01 2.06
CA LEU A 560 20.40 9.41 2.04
C LEU A 560 20.39 7.88 1.96
N ARG A 561 19.21 7.21 1.89
CA ARG A 561 19.13 5.74 1.93
C ARG A 561 19.79 5.06 0.72
N GLN A 562 19.59 5.59 -0.47
CA GLN A 562 20.20 5.04 -1.68
C GLN A 562 21.71 5.31 -1.66
N LEU A 563 22.11 6.53 -1.26
CA LEU A 563 23.52 6.90 -1.14
C LEU A 563 24.24 5.98 -0.13
N GLU A 564 23.66 5.72 1.01
CA GLU A 564 24.18 4.79 2.01
C GLU A 564 24.35 3.37 1.42
N ARG A 565 23.35 2.88 0.67
CA ARG A 565 23.41 1.58 -0.01
C ARG A 565 24.52 1.50 -1.05
N GLU A 566 24.71 2.55 -1.86
CA GLU A 566 25.76 2.56 -2.87
C GLU A 566 27.16 2.66 -2.23
N ILE A 567 27.31 3.44 -1.16
CA ILE A 567 28.55 3.47 -0.36
C ILE A 567 28.80 2.07 0.24
N GLY A 568 27.77 1.41 0.80
CA GLY A 568 27.86 0.06 1.31
C GLY A 568 28.24 -0.99 0.24
N ARG A 569 27.78 -0.81 -1.01
CA ARG A 569 28.22 -1.67 -2.14
C ARG A 569 29.71 -1.53 -2.42
N ILE A 570 30.21 -0.29 -2.41
CA ILE A 570 31.65 -0.03 -2.56
C ILE A 570 32.41 -0.67 -1.42
N SER A 571 31.98 -0.43 -0.16
CA SER A 571 32.61 -1.00 1.03
C SER A 571 32.68 -2.53 0.98
N ARG A 572 31.59 -3.21 0.63
CA ARG A 572 31.59 -4.68 0.47
C ARG A 572 32.55 -5.17 -0.60
N LYS A 573 32.66 -4.49 -1.74
CA LYS A 573 33.62 -4.87 -2.79
C LYS A 573 35.07 -4.65 -2.35
N VAL A 574 35.32 -3.63 -1.54
CA VAL A 574 36.61 -3.36 -0.94
C VAL A 574 36.94 -4.45 0.12
N ALA A 575 36.00 -4.78 1.01
CA ALA A 575 36.13 -5.84 1.98
C ALA A 575 36.50 -7.18 1.31
N ARG A 576 35.81 -7.49 0.20
CA ARG A 576 36.14 -8.67 -0.60
C ARG A 576 37.59 -8.67 -1.13
N ARG A 577 38.05 -7.54 -1.70
CA ARG A 577 39.42 -7.41 -2.20
C ARG A 577 40.45 -7.57 -1.08
N ILE A 578 40.18 -7.05 0.12
CA ILE A 578 41.04 -7.21 1.29
C ILE A 578 41.07 -8.67 1.72
N ALA A 579 39.91 -9.35 1.77
CA ALA A 579 39.82 -10.78 2.10
C ALA A 579 40.56 -11.68 1.07
N GLU A 580 40.60 -11.27 -0.20
CA GLU A 580 41.37 -11.92 -1.29
C GLU A 580 42.87 -11.62 -1.22
N GLY A 581 43.32 -10.85 -0.20
CA GLY A 581 44.76 -10.59 0.06
C GLY A 581 45.27 -9.27 -0.48
N HIS A 582 44.43 -8.35 -0.94
CA HIS A 582 44.85 -7.00 -1.35
C HIS A 582 45.38 -6.22 -0.14
N LYS A 583 46.62 -5.76 -0.24
CA LYS A 583 47.28 -4.92 0.78
C LYS A 583 47.37 -3.49 0.29
N GLY A 584 46.74 -2.55 0.99
CA GLY A 584 46.82 -1.13 0.71
C GLY A 584 45.49 -0.45 0.51
N THR A 585 45.52 0.89 0.49
CA THR A 585 44.32 1.74 0.37
C THR A 585 43.68 1.61 -1.02
N VAL A 586 42.43 1.18 -1.09
CA VAL A 586 41.64 1.22 -2.33
C VAL A 586 41.10 2.63 -2.55
N ARG A 587 41.58 3.27 -3.62
CA ARG A 587 41.14 4.62 -3.99
C ARG A 587 40.04 4.55 -5.04
N VAL A 588 38.85 5.07 -4.69
CA VAL A 588 37.74 5.19 -5.61
C VAL A 588 37.68 6.58 -6.20
N SER A 589 37.82 6.65 -7.51
CA SER A 589 37.81 7.88 -8.31
C SER A 589 36.82 7.77 -9.48
N LEU A 590 36.60 8.84 -10.22
CA LEU A 590 35.72 8.83 -11.40
C LEU A 590 36.11 7.75 -12.43
N LYS A 591 37.42 7.46 -12.56
CA LYS A 591 37.91 6.51 -13.58
C LYS A 591 37.54 5.07 -13.31
N ASN A 592 37.45 4.67 -12.04
CA ASN A 592 37.19 3.30 -11.64
C ASN A 592 35.85 3.11 -10.92
N LEU A 593 35.03 4.17 -10.82
CA LEU A 593 33.74 4.10 -10.15
C LEU A 593 32.79 3.04 -10.77
N HIS A 594 32.86 2.86 -12.09
CA HIS A 594 32.05 1.89 -12.81
C HIS A 594 32.39 0.43 -12.44
N GLU A 595 33.62 0.14 -12.01
CA GLU A 595 34.00 -1.20 -11.53
C GLU A 595 33.26 -1.56 -10.24
N PHE A 596 32.98 -0.56 -9.40
CA PHE A 596 32.30 -0.75 -8.12
C PHE A 596 30.76 -0.72 -8.25
N LEU A 597 30.22 0.19 -9.03
CA LEU A 597 28.77 0.44 -9.07
C LEU A 597 28.09 0.01 -10.37
N GLY A 598 28.87 -0.28 -11.42
CA GLY A 598 28.37 -0.55 -12.77
C GLY A 598 28.05 0.73 -13.55
N ALA A 599 27.20 0.63 -14.57
CA ALA A 599 26.77 1.77 -15.35
C ALA A 599 25.94 2.75 -14.49
N PRO A 600 26.00 4.08 -14.79
CA PRO A 600 25.13 5.05 -14.17
C PRO A 600 23.66 4.66 -14.25
N LYS A 601 22.94 4.80 -13.14
CA LYS A 601 21.51 4.45 -13.04
C LYS A 601 20.60 5.62 -13.42
N VAL A 602 21.07 6.82 -13.17
CA VAL A 602 20.37 8.07 -13.43
C VAL A 602 21.09 8.77 -14.57
N ILE A 603 20.41 8.91 -15.69
CA ILE A 603 20.88 9.78 -16.75
C ILE A 603 20.48 11.19 -16.31
N PRO A 604 21.42 12.12 -16.15
CA PRO A 604 21.07 13.49 -15.82
C PRO A 604 20.06 13.99 -16.85
N GLU A 605 18.93 14.51 -16.39
CA GLU A 605 17.94 15.13 -17.27
C GLU A 605 18.65 16.19 -18.07
N GLU A 606 18.77 15.95 -19.38
CA GLU A 606 19.37 16.94 -20.28
C GLU A 606 18.41 18.13 -20.34
N VAL A 607 18.80 19.25 -19.77
CA VAL A 607 18.15 20.54 -20.04
C VAL A 607 17.96 20.66 -21.54
N LEU A 608 16.84 21.20 -21.96
CA LEU A 608 16.58 21.48 -23.38
C LEU A 608 17.78 22.15 -23.99
N LYS A 609 18.42 21.51 -24.97
CA LYS A 609 19.65 22.03 -25.61
C LYS A 609 19.41 23.34 -26.37
N LYS A 610 18.14 23.58 -26.76
CA LYS A 610 17.72 24.76 -27.53
C LYS A 610 16.36 25.24 -27.03
N ASP A 611 16.09 26.52 -27.24
CA ASP A 611 14.74 27.08 -27.08
C ASP A 611 13.78 26.39 -28.05
N GLN A 612 12.64 25.96 -27.59
CA GLN A 612 11.68 25.16 -28.38
C GLN A 612 10.29 25.80 -28.32
N ILE A 613 9.54 25.66 -29.40
CA ILE A 613 8.14 26.06 -29.47
C ILE A 613 7.32 24.91 -28.88
N GLY A 614 6.39 25.23 -28.01
CA GLY A 614 5.50 24.25 -27.40
C GLY A 614 6.09 23.40 -26.27
N VAL A 615 7.34 23.63 -25.86
CA VAL A 615 7.96 22.86 -24.77
C VAL A 615 8.32 23.78 -23.62
N ALA A 616 7.70 23.56 -22.45
CA ALA A 616 7.96 24.34 -21.26
C ALA A 616 8.45 23.44 -20.11
N THR A 617 9.38 24.00 -19.32
CA THR A 617 9.95 23.29 -18.17
C THR A 617 9.21 23.65 -16.89
N GLY A 618 8.55 22.68 -16.31
CA GLY A 618 7.88 22.77 -15.01
C GLY A 618 8.70 22.17 -13.88
N LEU A 619 8.31 22.47 -12.65
CA LEU A 619 8.90 21.91 -11.43
C LEU A 619 7.83 21.18 -10.65
N ALA A 620 8.05 19.91 -10.40
CA ALA A 620 7.20 19.03 -9.63
C ALA A 620 7.81 18.67 -8.27
N TRP A 621 6.97 18.28 -7.34
CA TRP A 621 7.37 17.66 -6.08
C TRP A 621 6.86 16.23 -6.04
N THR A 622 7.71 15.30 -5.62
CA THR A 622 7.40 13.88 -5.49
C THR A 622 7.84 13.37 -4.11
N ALA A 623 7.40 12.18 -3.74
CA ALA A 623 7.81 11.55 -2.48
C ALA A 623 9.33 11.32 -2.38
N VAL A 624 10.05 11.31 -3.51
CA VAL A 624 11.51 11.15 -3.55
C VAL A 624 12.26 12.50 -3.68
N GLY A 625 11.54 13.61 -3.73
CA GLY A 625 12.10 14.97 -3.82
C GLY A 625 11.52 15.79 -4.96
N GLY A 626 12.14 16.93 -5.28
CA GLY A 626 11.75 17.73 -6.43
C GLY A 626 12.23 17.11 -7.74
N ASP A 627 11.47 17.34 -8.80
CA ASP A 627 11.76 16.85 -10.14
C ASP A 627 11.47 17.91 -11.21
N VAL A 628 12.05 17.76 -12.39
CA VAL A 628 11.81 18.63 -13.54
C VAL A 628 10.83 17.97 -14.47
N LEU A 629 9.83 18.70 -14.90
CA LEU A 629 8.75 18.20 -15.73
C LEU A 629 8.76 18.91 -17.08
N PHE A 630 8.93 18.19 -18.16
CA PHE A 630 8.77 18.76 -19.49
C PHE A 630 7.31 18.64 -19.93
N ILE A 631 6.71 19.76 -20.31
CA ILE A 631 5.36 19.82 -20.84
C ILE A 631 5.44 20.17 -22.32
N GLU A 632 5.03 19.24 -23.15
CA GLU A 632 5.02 19.37 -24.60
C GLU A 632 3.60 19.69 -25.07
N ALA A 633 3.46 20.73 -25.86
CA ALA A 633 2.24 21.17 -26.52
C ALA A 633 2.41 21.13 -28.03
N LEU A 634 1.60 20.39 -28.71
CA LEU A 634 1.63 20.28 -30.18
C LEU A 634 0.30 20.79 -30.76
N ARG A 635 0.41 21.69 -31.75
CA ARG A 635 -0.73 22.19 -32.52
C ARG A 635 -0.92 21.35 -33.77
N MET A 636 -2.11 20.79 -33.94
CA MET A 636 -2.50 19.94 -35.09
C MET A 636 -3.75 20.51 -35.74
N LYS A 637 -3.92 20.36 -37.06
CA LYS A 637 -5.20 20.68 -37.71
C LYS A 637 -6.31 19.84 -37.14
N GLY A 638 -7.42 20.47 -36.71
CA GLY A 638 -8.50 19.78 -36.04
C GLY A 638 -9.73 20.64 -35.89
N LYS A 639 -10.50 20.41 -34.85
CA LYS A 639 -11.79 21.07 -34.54
C LYS A 639 -11.76 21.83 -33.20
N GLY A 640 -10.60 22.14 -32.67
CA GLY A 640 -10.42 22.82 -31.38
C GLY A 640 -10.43 21.91 -30.16
N ALA A 641 -10.14 20.64 -30.31
CA ALA A 641 -10.08 19.69 -29.20
C ALA A 641 -8.80 19.88 -28.40
N LEU A 642 -8.92 19.73 -27.05
CA LEU A 642 -7.78 19.62 -26.13
C LEU A 642 -7.55 18.14 -25.80
N VAL A 643 -6.44 17.58 -26.27
CA VAL A 643 -6.05 16.20 -26.00
C VAL A 643 -4.97 16.18 -24.92
N LEU A 644 -5.16 15.38 -23.89
CA LEU A 644 -4.25 15.30 -22.74
C LEU A 644 -3.73 13.87 -22.60
N THR A 645 -2.40 13.70 -22.57
CA THR A 645 -1.73 12.40 -22.41
C THR A 645 -0.59 12.49 -21.40
N GLY A 646 -0.16 11.34 -20.80
CA GLY A 646 0.94 11.26 -19.83
C GLY A 646 0.50 10.90 -18.42
N GLN A 647 -0.59 10.12 -18.25
CA GLN A 647 -1.14 9.68 -16.96
C GLN A 647 -1.41 10.83 -15.99
N LEU A 648 -2.18 11.81 -16.47
CA LEU A 648 -2.55 12.99 -15.69
C LEU A 648 -3.74 12.65 -14.77
N GLY A 649 -3.61 12.96 -13.48
CA GLY A 649 -4.70 12.91 -12.51
C GLY A 649 -5.75 14.00 -12.77
N GLU A 650 -6.85 13.93 -12.03
CA GLU A 650 -8.01 14.83 -12.22
C GLU A 650 -7.65 16.30 -12.02
N VAL A 651 -6.93 16.62 -10.94
CA VAL A 651 -6.53 18.01 -10.62
C VAL A 651 -5.65 18.61 -11.72
N MET A 652 -4.73 17.82 -12.27
CA MET A 652 -3.86 18.30 -13.35
C MET A 652 -4.63 18.46 -14.67
N ARG A 653 -5.62 17.63 -14.95
CA ARG A 653 -6.52 17.78 -16.10
C ARG A 653 -7.36 19.06 -16.00
N GLU A 654 -7.93 19.35 -14.84
CA GLU A 654 -8.65 20.58 -14.56
C GLU A 654 -7.74 21.81 -14.73
N SER A 655 -6.49 21.73 -14.22
CA SER A 655 -5.51 22.78 -14.38
C SER A 655 -5.17 23.03 -15.86
N ALA A 656 -5.08 21.97 -16.68
CA ALA A 656 -4.89 22.09 -18.12
C ALA A 656 -6.09 22.75 -18.82
N GLN A 657 -7.31 22.42 -18.42
CA GLN A 657 -8.53 23.05 -18.94
C GLN A 657 -8.61 24.53 -18.56
N ALA A 658 -8.26 24.88 -17.32
CA ALA A 658 -8.19 26.27 -16.86
C ALA A 658 -7.15 27.06 -17.65
N ALA A 659 -5.96 26.48 -17.87
CA ALA A 659 -4.89 27.08 -18.69
C ALA A 659 -5.34 27.31 -20.15
N TYR A 660 -6.03 26.34 -20.74
CA TYR A 660 -6.57 26.45 -22.10
C TYR A 660 -7.64 27.51 -22.21
N SER A 661 -8.58 27.55 -21.24
CA SER A 661 -9.64 28.55 -21.17
C SER A 661 -9.08 29.97 -21.02
N TYR A 662 -8.03 30.12 -20.18
CA TYR A 662 -7.33 31.40 -20.04
C TYR A 662 -6.63 31.81 -21.36
N ALA A 663 -5.88 30.93 -22.00
CA ALA A 663 -5.22 31.21 -23.28
C ALA A 663 -6.23 31.65 -24.35
N LYS A 664 -7.39 30.97 -24.41
CA LYS A 664 -8.47 31.32 -25.34
C LYS A 664 -9.10 32.66 -25.01
N SER A 665 -9.32 32.99 -23.75
CA SER A 665 -9.89 34.28 -23.31
C SER A 665 -8.96 35.48 -23.59
N GLN A 666 -7.65 35.24 -23.63
CA GLN A 666 -6.63 36.26 -23.87
C GLN A 666 -6.01 36.20 -25.29
N ALA A 667 -6.64 35.50 -26.22
CA ALA A 667 -6.12 35.23 -27.57
C ALA A 667 -5.56 36.50 -28.27
N LYS A 668 -6.35 37.56 -28.26
CA LYS A 668 -5.99 38.85 -28.89
C LYS A 668 -4.75 39.51 -28.27
N GLU A 669 -4.63 39.43 -26.95
CA GLU A 669 -3.46 40.00 -26.23
C GLU A 669 -2.20 39.17 -26.42
N LEU A 670 -2.36 37.88 -26.69
CA LEU A 670 -1.28 36.92 -26.88
C LEU A 670 -0.82 36.78 -28.33
N ASP A 671 -1.38 37.60 -29.24
CA ASP A 671 -1.12 37.55 -30.69
C ASP A 671 -1.42 36.14 -31.27
N ILE A 672 -2.56 35.55 -30.81
CA ILE A 672 -3.12 34.27 -31.29
C ILE A 672 -4.42 34.58 -32.03
N ALA A 673 -4.57 34.06 -33.23
CA ALA A 673 -5.84 34.21 -33.94
C ALA A 673 -6.95 33.41 -33.25
N GLU A 674 -8.11 34.06 -33.02
CA GLU A 674 -9.26 33.38 -32.37
C GLU A 674 -9.68 32.10 -33.13
N GLU A 675 -9.52 32.12 -34.46
CA GLU A 675 -9.79 31.01 -35.36
C GLU A 675 -8.86 29.80 -35.11
N ASP A 676 -7.65 30.03 -34.61
CA ASP A 676 -6.69 28.95 -34.29
C ASP A 676 -7.27 28.00 -33.23
N PHE A 677 -8.07 28.50 -32.28
CA PHE A 677 -8.73 27.67 -31.26
C PHE A 677 -9.85 26.79 -31.82
N SER A 678 -10.33 27.07 -33.00
CA SER A 678 -11.38 26.27 -33.67
C SER A 678 -10.84 25.40 -34.79
N ASN A 679 -9.69 25.79 -35.40
CA ASN A 679 -9.11 25.11 -36.55
C ASN A 679 -7.97 24.17 -36.22
N TYR A 680 -7.50 24.21 -34.93
CA TYR A 680 -6.41 23.35 -34.51
C TYR A 680 -6.77 22.68 -33.19
N ASP A 681 -6.49 21.38 -33.14
CA ASP A 681 -6.44 20.63 -31.91
C ASP A 681 -5.12 20.87 -31.19
N LEU A 682 -5.14 20.95 -29.88
CA LEU A 682 -3.96 21.10 -29.05
C LEU A 682 -3.72 19.82 -28.26
N HIS A 683 -2.62 19.14 -28.57
CA HIS A 683 -2.23 17.94 -27.83
C HIS A 683 -1.15 18.29 -26.81
N ILE A 684 -1.47 18.05 -25.54
CA ILE A 684 -0.53 18.20 -24.44
C ILE A 684 -0.05 16.82 -24.03
N HIS A 685 1.25 16.66 -24.02
CA HIS A 685 1.91 15.45 -23.53
C HIS A 685 2.90 15.76 -22.43
N ILE A 686 2.85 14.98 -21.35
CA ILE A 686 3.85 15.03 -20.31
C ILE A 686 4.57 13.68 -20.32
N PRO A 687 5.85 13.64 -20.77
CA PRO A 687 6.65 12.42 -20.86
C PRO A 687 6.73 11.65 -19.54
N GLU A 688 7.31 10.44 -19.57
CA GLU A 688 7.36 9.50 -18.43
C GLU A 688 5.98 8.96 -18.01
N GLY A 689 5.28 8.36 -18.95
CA GLY A 689 3.93 7.81 -18.74
C GLY A 689 3.82 6.66 -17.70
N ALA A 690 4.94 6.16 -17.18
CA ALA A 690 4.94 5.16 -16.10
C ALA A 690 4.65 5.75 -14.70
N ILE A 691 4.75 7.09 -14.54
CA ILE A 691 4.58 7.77 -13.26
C ILE A 691 3.31 8.60 -13.32
N PRO A 692 2.29 8.31 -12.46
CA PRO A 692 1.11 9.15 -12.34
C PRO A 692 1.49 10.57 -11.90
N LYS A 693 0.92 11.58 -12.55
CA LYS A 693 1.19 12.99 -12.26
C LYS A 693 -0.12 13.69 -11.92
N ASP A 694 -0.17 14.31 -10.74
CA ASP A 694 -1.34 15.08 -10.32
C ASP A 694 -0.95 16.34 -9.55
N GLY A 695 -1.84 17.33 -9.56
CA GLY A 695 -1.70 18.57 -8.81
C GLY A 695 -1.80 19.84 -9.65
N PRO A 696 -2.18 20.98 -9.04
CA PRO A 696 -2.45 22.24 -9.72
C PRO A 696 -1.17 23.03 -10.07
N SER A 697 -0.02 22.66 -9.49
CA SER A 697 1.22 23.45 -9.53
C SER A 697 1.90 23.54 -10.91
N ALA A 698 1.45 22.76 -11.90
CA ALA A 698 1.91 22.83 -13.29
C ALA A 698 1.10 23.83 -14.14
N GLY A 699 0.11 24.52 -13.59
CA GLY A 699 -0.84 25.35 -14.34
C GLY A 699 -0.17 26.44 -15.19
N ILE A 700 0.79 27.18 -14.62
CA ILE A 700 1.51 28.22 -15.39
C ILE A 700 2.40 27.62 -16.47
N THR A 701 2.94 26.42 -16.25
CA THR A 701 3.78 25.71 -17.24
C THR A 701 2.93 25.20 -18.39
N LEU A 702 1.76 24.60 -18.08
CA LEU A 702 0.78 24.18 -19.09
C LEU A 702 0.33 25.36 -19.96
N ALA A 703 -0.05 26.49 -19.34
CA ALA A 703 -0.43 27.69 -20.05
C ALA A 703 0.70 28.22 -20.94
N THR A 704 1.95 28.21 -20.45
CA THR A 704 3.12 28.68 -21.22
C THR A 704 3.38 27.77 -22.41
N ALA A 705 3.33 26.45 -22.27
CA ALA A 705 3.49 25.51 -23.37
C ALA A 705 2.37 25.67 -24.43
N MET A 706 1.12 25.82 -24.01
CA MET A 706 -0.02 26.04 -24.90
C MET A 706 0.09 27.33 -25.68
N VAL A 707 0.38 28.44 -24.98
CA VAL A 707 0.54 29.76 -25.61
C VAL A 707 1.73 29.75 -26.54
N SER A 708 2.85 29.13 -26.18
CA SER A 708 4.01 28.96 -27.05
C SER A 708 3.66 28.23 -28.36
N ALA A 709 2.93 27.09 -28.26
CA ALA A 709 2.51 26.31 -29.42
C ALA A 709 1.54 27.07 -30.33
N LEU A 710 0.61 27.81 -29.76
CA LEU A 710 -0.38 28.59 -30.53
C LEU A 710 0.18 29.86 -31.12
N SER A 711 0.99 30.63 -30.36
CA SER A 711 1.62 31.88 -30.85
C SER A 711 2.91 31.67 -31.63
N MET A 712 3.40 30.43 -31.75
CA MET A 712 4.67 30.07 -32.39
C MET A 712 5.90 30.80 -31.81
N ARG A 713 5.87 31.12 -30.52
CA ARG A 713 6.97 31.76 -29.78
C ARG A 713 7.72 30.70 -28.98
N ALA A 714 9.04 30.64 -29.13
CA ALA A 714 9.85 29.67 -28.43
C ALA A 714 9.91 29.96 -26.92
N VAL A 715 9.81 28.91 -26.09
CA VAL A 715 10.07 28.98 -24.65
C VAL A 715 11.60 28.97 -24.44
N ARG A 716 12.06 29.79 -23.51
CA ARG A 716 13.47 29.83 -23.13
C ARG A 716 13.85 28.54 -22.40
N LYS A 717 14.93 27.90 -22.85
CA LYS A 717 15.45 26.64 -22.29
C LYS A 717 15.98 26.75 -20.85
N ASP A 718 16.42 27.95 -20.48
CA ASP A 718 17.05 28.23 -19.19
C ASP A 718 16.04 28.66 -18.10
N VAL A 719 14.77 28.58 -18.40
CA VAL A 719 13.66 28.94 -17.49
C VAL A 719 12.90 27.71 -17.05
N ALA A 720 12.73 27.56 -15.76
CA ALA A 720 11.76 26.62 -15.18
C ALA A 720 10.73 27.38 -14.35
N MET A 721 9.53 26.81 -14.20
CA MET A 721 8.43 27.50 -13.52
C MET A 721 7.55 26.54 -12.72
N THR A 722 6.88 27.07 -11.70
CA THR A 722 5.81 26.39 -10.97
C THR A 722 4.82 27.41 -10.44
N GLY A 723 3.55 27.09 -10.47
CA GLY A 723 2.47 27.95 -10.00
C GLY A 723 1.12 27.40 -10.44
N GLU A 724 0.10 27.65 -9.65
CA GLU A 724 -1.27 27.36 -10.02
C GLU A 724 -1.86 28.55 -10.78
N ILE A 725 -2.68 28.28 -11.81
CA ILE A 725 -3.31 29.30 -12.63
C ILE A 725 -4.80 29.37 -12.31
N THR A 726 -5.34 30.61 -12.24
CA THR A 726 -6.78 30.84 -12.20
C THR A 726 -7.31 31.16 -13.59
N LEU A 727 -8.62 31.08 -13.82
CA LEU A 727 -9.29 31.45 -15.06
C LEU A 727 -9.07 32.95 -15.44
N ARG A 728 -8.72 33.80 -14.47
CA ARG A 728 -8.37 35.21 -14.67
C ARG A 728 -6.90 35.46 -14.93
N GLY A 729 -6.09 34.41 -14.92
CA GLY A 729 -4.65 34.48 -15.14
C GLY A 729 -3.85 34.92 -13.90
N ASN A 730 -4.43 34.92 -12.70
CA ASN A 730 -3.65 35.10 -11.49
C ASN A 730 -2.86 33.84 -11.17
N VAL A 731 -1.68 34.04 -10.62
CA VAL A 731 -0.78 32.95 -10.22
C VAL A 731 -0.86 32.74 -8.71
N LEU A 732 -1.30 31.56 -8.30
CA LEU A 732 -1.48 31.20 -6.89
C LEU A 732 -0.26 30.43 -6.34
N PRO A 733 -0.03 30.50 -5.00
CA PRO A 733 1.11 29.86 -4.37
C PRO A 733 1.01 28.32 -4.42
N VAL A 734 2.17 27.69 -4.36
CA VAL A 734 2.31 26.23 -4.43
C VAL A 734 3.20 25.70 -3.31
N GLY A 735 3.06 24.41 -2.97
CA GLY A 735 3.90 23.75 -1.98
C GLY A 735 5.19 23.17 -2.55
N GLY A 736 6.12 22.75 -1.66
CA GLY A 736 7.36 22.07 -2.01
C GLY A 736 8.38 22.95 -2.76
N VAL A 737 8.42 24.25 -2.44
CA VAL A 737 9.28 25.21 -3.17
C VAL A 737 10.76 24.86 -3.03
N LYS A 738 11.20 24.47 -1.82
CA LYS A 738 12.61 24.09 -1.60
C LYS A 738 13.02 22.93 -2.50
N GLU A 739 12.23 21.86 -2.54
CA GLU A 739 12.51 20.68 -3.35
C GLU A 739 12.49 21.01 -4.85
N LYS A 740 11.55 21.83 -5.30
CA LYS A 740 11.44 22.30 -6.69
C LYS A 740 12.64 23.13 -7.11
N VAL A 741 13.11 24.03 -6.25
CA VAL A 741 14.31 24.85 -6.50
C VAL A 741 15.56 23.97 -6.54
N LEU A 742 15.67 22.96 -5.70
CA LEU A 742 16.76 21.97 -5.74
C LEU A 742 16.76 21.16 -7.04
N ALA A 743 15.58 20.80 -7.56
CA ALA A 743 15.46 20.12 -8.84
C ALA A 743 15.91 21.00 -10.00
N ALA A 744 15.44 22.25 -10.05
CA ALA A 744 15.83 23.22 -11.06
C ALA A 744 17.35 23.43 -11.10
N ARG A 745 17.99 23.47 -9.93
CA ARG A 745 19.45 23.58 -9.82
C ARG A 745 20.18 22.34 -10.37
N ARG A 746 19.71 21.13 -10.01
CA ARG A 746 20.25 19.87 -10.58
C ARG A 746 20.17 19.88 -12.10
N ALA A 747 19.05 20.36 -12.63
CA ALA A 747 18.82 20.53 -14.05
C ALA A 747 19.55 21.76 -14.66
N ARG A 748 20.40 22.46 -13.90
CA ARG A 748 21.18 23.62 -14.37
C ARG A 748 20.34 24.75 -14.99
N VAL A 749 19.12 24.93 -14.50
CA VAL A 749 18.25 26.05 -14.89
C VAL A 749 18.79 27.33 -14.27
N SER A 750 18.85 28.42 -15.05
CA SER A 750 19.36 29.68 -14.55
C SER A 750 18.29 30.66 -14.08
N THR A 751 17.02 30.44 -14.45
CA THR A 751 15.89 31.31 -14.06
C THR A 751 14.73 30.47 -13.56
N ILE A 752 14.25 30.76 -12.36
CA ILE A 752 13.08 30.09 -11.77
C ILE A 752 11.96 31.11 -11.61
N ILE A 753 10.79 30.82 -12.18
CA ILE A 753 9.57 31.63 -12.03
C ILE A 753 8.73 31.02 -10.91
N LEU A 754 8.42 31.84 -9.91
CA LEU A 754 7.64 31.46 -8.72
C LEU A 754 6.50 32.44 -8.49
N PRO A 755 5.38 32.01 -7.87
CA PRO A 755 4.34 32.91 -7.39
C PRO A 755 4.89 33.91 -6.35
N GLN A 756 4.42 35.15 -6.38
CA GLN A 756 4.84 36.23 -5.47
C GLN A 756 4.72 35.81 -3.99
N GLN A 757 3.69 35.07 -3.65
CA GLN A 757 3.40 34.63 -2.27
C GLN A 757 4.41 33.58 -1.76
N ASN A 758 5.06 32.84 -2.66
CA ASN A 758 6.09 31.87 -2.31
C ASN A 758 7.47 32.51 -2.03
N ARG A 759 7.58 33.84 -2.09
CA ARG A 759 8.84 34.53 -1.74
C ARG A 759 9.34 34.19 -0.34
N ARG A 760 8.42 34.04 0.63
CA ARG A 760 8.70 33.64 2.00
C ARG A 760 9.31 32.25 2.12
N ASP A 761 8.97 31.33 1.20
CA ASP A 761 9.45 29.95 1.26
C ASP A 761 10.92 29.82 0.84
N LEU A 762 11.49 30.85 0.20
CA LEU A 762 12.91 30.91 -0.09
C LEU A 762 13.81 31.12 1.15
N ASP A 763 13.25 31.52 2.29
CA ASP A 763 13.99 31.55 3.55
C ASP A 763 14.41 30.15 4.03
N GLU A 764 13.78 29.11 3.48
CA GLU A 764 14.14 27.72 3.74
C GLU A 764 15.23 27.20 2.78
N VAL A 765 15.56 27.96 1.73
CA VAL A 765 16.54 27.58 0.73
C VAL A 765 17.90 28.13 1.13
N PRO A 766 18.97 27.32 1.23
CA PRO A 766 20.31 27.78 1.53
C PRO A 766 20.77 28.83 0.51
N LYS A 767 21.26 29.99 0.96
CA LYS A 767 21.59 31.13 0.06
C LYS A 767 22.80 30.86 -0.81
N GLU A 768 23.84 30.21 -0.29
CA GLU A 768 25.11 30.02 -0.97
C GLU A 768 25.03 29.20 -2.26
N PRO A 769 24.34 28.06 -2.32
CA PRO A 769 24.28 27.23 -3.51
C PRO A 769 23.49 27.85 -4.68
N PHE A 770 22.76 28.95 -4.47
CA PHE A 770 21.79 29.50 -5.42
C PHE A 770 22.15 30.92 -5.92
N LYS A 771 23.37 31.35 -5.70
CA LYS A 771 23.85 32.67 -6.13
C LYS A 771 23.74 32.86 -7.65
N ASP A 772 23.81 31.78 -8.44
CA ASP A 772 23.77 31.82 -9.88
C ASP A 772 22.33 31.65 -10.45
N ILE A 773 21.32 31.54 -9.60
CA ILE A 773 19.92 31.36 -10.03
C ILE A 773 19.18 32.69 -9.86
N ARG A 774 18.53 33.12 -10.92
CA ARG A 774 17.65 34.30 -10.93
C ARG A 774 16.23 33.85 -10.54
N PHE A 775 15.72 34.30 -9.40
CA PHE A 775 14.33 34.11 -9.00
C PHE A 775 13.47 35.24 -9.55
N VAL A 776 12.39 34.89 -10.25
CA VAL A 776 11.39 35.83 -10.78
C VAL A 776 10.07 35.54 -10.09
N PHE A 777 9.57 36.50 -9.33
CA PHE A 777 8.29 36.42 -8.66
C PHE A 777 7.20 37.05 -9.48
N VAL A 778 6.09 36.32 -9.66
CA VAL A 778 4.99 36.69 -10.52
C VAL A 778 3.64 36.64 -9.81
N GLU A 779 2.73 37.53 -10.19
CA GLU A 779 1.35 37.59 -9.68
C GLU A 779 0.35 37.15 -10.75
N ASN A 780 0.74 37.29 -12.06
CA ASN A 780 -0.13 36.95 -13.15
C ASN A 780 0.62 36.36 -14.35
N MET A 781 -0.11 35.71 -15.23
CA MET A 781 0.43 35.02 -16.41
C MET A 781 1.14 35.93 -17.43
N ARG A 782 0.77 37.22 -17.50
CA ARG A 782 1.46 38.15 -18.41
C ARG A 782 2.93 38.34 -18.02
N GLN A 783 3.22 38.34 -16.71
CA GLN A 783 4.60 38.39 -16.21
C GLN A 783 5.33 37.07 -16.53
N VAL A 784 4.64 35.92 -16.42
CA VAL A 784 5.22 34.62 -16.78
C VAL A 784 5.61 34.60 -18.27
N PHE A 785 4.69 34.98 -19.14
CA PHE A 785 4.97 34.97 -20.60
C PHE A 785 6.09 35.93 -21.01
N ARG A 786 6.18 37.08 -20.34
CA ARG A 786 7.30 38.05 -20.61
C ARG A 786 8.67 37.44 -20.29
N GLU A 787 8.77 36.67 -19.23
CA GLU A 787 10.04 36.06 -18.79
C GLU A 787 10.34 34.75 -19.52
N ALA A 788 9.32 33.97 -19.87
CA ALA A 788 9.49 32.62 -20.40
C ALA A 788 9.53 32.57 -21.92
N LEU A 789 8.78 33.44 -22.61
CA LEU A 789 8.66 33.39 -24.09
C LEU A 789 9.59 34.40 -24.77
N LYS A 790 10.23 33.94 -25.82
CA LYS A 790 11.01 34.82 -26.72
C LYS A 790 10.09 35.63 -27.63
N GLU A 791 10.62 36.73 -28.17
CA GLU A 791 9.95 37.45 -29.24
C GLU A 791 9.77 36.55 -30.48
N LYS A 792 8.71 36.79 -31.24
CA LYS A 792 8.37 36.02 -32.44
C LYS A 792 9.51 36.10 -33.44
N VAL A 793 10.20 35.02 -33.70
CA VAL A 793 11.14 34.93 -34.79
C VAL A 793 10.34 34.76 -36.08
N LEU A 794 10.12 35.84 -36.80
CA LEU A 794 9.56 35.74 -38.16
C LEU A 794 10.50 34.83 -38.99
N PRO A 795 9.97 33.79 -39.66
CA PRO A 795 10.81 33.02 -40.59
C PRO A 795 11.47 33.97 -41.60
N PRO A 796 12.73 33.75 -41.99
CA PRO A 796 13.35 34.59 -42.97
C PRO A 796 12.45 34.61 -44.19
N VAL A 797 12.09 35.83 -44.62
CA VAL A 797 11.32 36.04 -45.82
C VAL A 797 12.16 35.44 -46.97
N THR A 798 11.75 34.32 -47.48
CA THR A 798 12.30 33.76 -48.70
C THR A 798 11.92 34.70 -49.85
N THR A 799 12.69 35.76 -50.02
CA THR A 799 12.63 36.62 -51.21
C THR A 799 13.16 35.81 -52.37
N GLY A 800 12.29 35.57 -53.27
CA GLY A 800 12.72 35.35 -54.67
C GLY A 800 12.65 33.91 -55.15
N THR A 801 11.52 33.56 -55.65
CA THR A 801 11.43 32.66 -56.78
C THR A 801 12.34 33.15 -57.89
N ARG A 802 13.48 32.52 -58.07
CA ARG A 802 14.19 32.59 -59.40
C ARG A 802 13.27 31.88 -60.38
N PRO A 803 12.99 32.55 -61.55
CA PRO A 803 12.18 31.90 -62.57
C PRO A 803 12.95 30.70 -63.13
N HIS A 804 12.32 29.59 -63.14
CA HIS A 804 12.80 28.38 -63.80
C HIS A 804 13.03 28.67 -65.25
N ARG A 805 14.31 28.72 -65.67
CA ARG A 805 14.66 28.63 -67.10
C ARG A 805 14.31 27.22 -67.56
N MET A 806 13.34 27.12 -68.48
CA MET A 806 13.09 25.91 -69.26
C MET A 806 14.35 25.49 -70.00
N PRO A 807 14.69 24.17 -70.03
CA PRO A 807 15.76 23.74 -70.91
C PRO A 807 15.28 23.83 -72.36
N GLN A 808 16.06 24.51 -73.19
CA GLN A 808 15.92 24.55 -74.65
C GLN A 808 16.10 23.09 -75.17
N ALA A 809 15.16 22.67 -76.00
CA ALA A 809 15.20 21.39 -76.74
C ALA A 809 16.44 21.36 -77.62
N ALA A 810 17.30 20.40 -77.44
CA ALA A 810 18.42 20.13 -78.34
C ALA A 810 17.86 19.38 -79.55
N ASN A 811 18.08 20.01 -80.72
CA ASN A 811 17.82 19.44 -82.05
C ASN A 811 18.52 18.10 -82.22
N ALA A 812 17.75 17.04 -82.46
CA ALA A 812 18.24 15.80 -82.95
C ALA A 812 18.42 15.93 -84.49
N ARG A 813 19.62 15.66 -84.97
CA ARG A 813 19.89 15.43 -86.40
C ARG A 813 19.80 13.90 -86.70
N PRO A 814 19.27 13.51 -87.86
CA PRO A 814 19.13 12.09 -88.18
C PRO A 814 20.39 11.55 -88.86
N ALA A 815 20.83 10.38 -88.58
CA ALA A 815 21.45 9.36 -89.37
C ALA A 815 21.45 8.01 -88.61
#